data_189218a0ae6db472d63f3dbbb68253a5
#
_entry.id   189218a0ae6db472d63f3dbbb68253a5
#
_cell.length_a   1.000
_cell.length_b   1.000
_cell.length_c   1.000
_cell.angle_alpha   90.00
_cell.angle_beta   90.00
_cell.angle_gamma   90.00
#
_symmetry.space_group_name_H-M   'P 1'
#
loop_
_entity.id
_entity.type
_entity.pdbx_description
1 polymer ?
#
loop_
_entity_poly.entity_id
_entity_poly.type
_entity_poly.pdbx_seq_one_letter_code
_entity_poly.pdbx_strand_id
1 'polypeptide(L)'
;MAVARLEKFNGSPAIVVDGRVYPPMTMTVRRADPDPDYIKRLGEAGMKIFYIPCRSEWIDSDGPVPEESPALEEFSSKAADLLRVVPDAWIMLRLTVEPTPEWCEKHPDHVMCFQDGSTKPVITHSLQPMYRGMYCICSDLWRKEAAVSLERIMTKLDNSPYADRIIGYFLASGGTNEWYNPCVLTDFKNGLYGDCSPAFRAYYSDFLRRKYQTDEALRKAWNREDVSLDNPPIPPLEERKHMFADDVILDALLHYEDAERMVGKSIDNDPHSATHHGVFLNPDTAQDCADYYNAFHTGVAESIIHLGQVVRKHYGKTRLVGAFYGSYGCTEYYDTGTAEAVVPIINSGAVDFLAAPGNYDNREPGGYVSQREMQDSFRLHNMMFIVEEDARTCHSELFYQDSMEQFSTEDSLNTLKREFGRNICQDMQAWWFDMALKGEYWYDDPAILQLFRRQQEVGEYAYSIPRAKGSEIACIYDQESIHYTSILTNRQMLDYFRTTDMNRIGAGMDYYYHNDLLHPDMPDYKMYLVINAFAMTAEERSAMKEKFARNGAVVVFLYASGFIKPDAAGSRIGVGHMEDLIGMKIGRFEGTHSPRYKLLDGFDDVLPLAEPDRIYGVPDRVVRSNVWLGNSSTAPFMNPGFYIDDDSAIVLGRYGLDGKAALAMKKQPEGWTSIYSAPQYLRSELVAGFARYAGCHLFTHSDDCVYANRNFLTIHGNRTGNRTLYFPEPCSPYEVYEQKYYGENVSEIEIFIRRGETKMFCLTGGGF
;
A
#
# COMPACT_ATOMS: atom_id res chain seq x y z
N MET A 1 3.81 26.26 23.88
CA MET A 1 3.91 25.39 22.68
C MET A 1 2.64 24.57 22.56
N ALA A 2 2.03 24.48 21.37
CA ALA A 2 0.86 23.66 21.12
C ALA A 2 1.10 22.18 21.46
N VAL A 3 0.08 21.46 21.85
CA VAL A 3 0.12 20.02 22.09
C VAL A 3 -0.71 19.32 21.01
N ALA A 4 -0.03 18.59 20.15
CA ALA A 4 -0.66 17.82 19.08
C ALA A 4 -0.46 16.32 19.30
N ARG A 5 -1.53 15.54 19.13
CA ARG A 5 -1.54 14.10 19.34
C ARG A 5 -2.44 13.42 18.33
N LEU A 6 -2.13 12.17 18.05
CA LEU A 6 -3.11 11.25 17.47
C LEU A 6 -3.90 10.63 18.63
N GLU A 7 -5.20 10.78 18.59
CA GLU A 7 -6.09 10.20 19.60
C GLU A 7 -7.23 9.44 18.92
N LYS A 8 -7.71 8.41 19.59
CA LYS A 8 -8.91 7.68 19.13
C LYS A 8 -10.15 8.47 19.56
N PHE A 9 -10.74 9.21 18.63
CA PHE A 9 -11.90 10.04 18.87
C PHE A 9 -13.15 9.37 18.28
N ASN A 10 -14.14 9.10 19.12
CA ASN A 10 -15.35 8.37 18.73
C ASN A 10 -15.10 7.07 17.94
N GLY A 11 -13.95 6.44 18.14
CA GLY A 11 -13.58 5.18 17.50
C GLY A 11 -12.66 5.30 16.29
N SER A 12 -12.45 6.51 15.77
CA SER A 12 -11.54 6.78 14.63
C SER A 12 -10.25 7.48 15.09
N PRO A 13 -9.10 7.21 14.46
CA PRO A 13 -7.90 7.99 14.73
C PRO A 13 -8.07 9.42 14.20
N ALA A 14 -7.77 10.40 15.05
CA ALA A 14 -7.96 11.82 14.75
C ALA A 14 -6.76 12.65 15.20
N ILE A 15 -6.44 13.70 14.46
CA ILE A 15 -5.47 14.71 14.86
C ILE A 15 -6.16 15.65 15.85
N VAL A 16 -5.61 15.73 17.08
CA VAL A 16 -6.09 16.61 18.14
C VAL A 16 -4.99 17.60 18.48
N VAL A 17 -5.29 18.90 18.36
CA VAL A 17 -4.37 19.97 18.73
C VAL A 17 -5.01 20.82 19.81
N ASP A 18 -4.34 20.96 20.95
CA ASP A 18 -4.81 21.69 22.14
C ASP A 18 -6.25 21.31 22.55
N GLY A 19 -6.57 20.01 22.45
CA GLY A 19 -7.87 19.44 22.78
C GLY A 19 -8.97 19.60 21.72
N ARG A 20 -8.67 20.24 20.58
CA ARG A 20 -9.57 20.36 19.44
C ARG A 20 -9.27 19.28 18.40
N VAL A 21 -10.30 18.56 17.97
CA VAL A 21 -10.24 17.61 16.83
C VAL A 21 -10.30 18.38 15.52
N TYR A 22 -9.48 18.00 14.58
CA TYR A 22 -9.49 18.57 13.21
C TYR A 22 -10.06 17.56 12.22
N PRO A 23 -10.84 18.01 11.21
CA PRO A 23 -11.33 17.16 10.14
C PRO A 23 -10.20 16.42 9.43
N PRO A 24 -10.47 15.26 8.80
CA PRO A 24 -9.44 14.44 8.18
C PRO A 24 -8.98 15.02 6.83
N MET A 25 -8.57 16.28 6.83
CA MET A 25 -8.13 17.02 5.67
C MET A 25 -6.95 17.92 6.02
N THR A 26 -5.85 17.74 5.32
CA THR A 26 -4.64 18.54 5.41
C THR A 26 -4.22 18.98 4.01
N MET A 27 -3.33 19.94 3.90
CA MET A 27 -2.97 20.57 2.64
C MET A 27 -1.47 20.80 2.49
N THR A 28 -0.93 20.55 1.31
CA THR A 28 0.39 21.02 0.91
C THR A 28 0.31 21.81 -0.37
N VAL A 29 1.03 22.92 -0.40
CA VAL A 29 1.36 23.64 -1.61
C VAL A 29 2.85 23.48 -1.87
N ARG A 30 3.23 22.71 -2.87
CA ARG A 30 4.62 22.31 -3.12
C ARG A 30 5.53 23.43 -3.59
N ARG A 31 5.01 24.51 -4.10
CA ARG A 31 5.79 25.58 -4.76
C ARG A 31 6.74 26.29 -3.83
N ALA A 32 7.87 26.70 -4.41
CA ALA A 32 8.84 27.55 -3.74
C ALA A 32 8.22 28.89 -3.32
N ASP A 33 7.40 29.48 -4.21
CA ASP A 33 6.70 30.74 -4.00
C ASP A 33 5.18 30.55 -4.22
N PRO A 34 4.46 29.98 -3.25
CA PRO A 34 3.01 29.85 -3.35
C PRO A 34 2.34 31.22 -3.33
N ASP A 35 1.33 31.42 -4.17
CA ASP A 35 0.51 32.63 -4.17
C ASP A 35 -0.19 32.77 -2.80
N PRO A 36 0.10 33.82 -2.01
CA PRO A 36 -0.56 34.05 -0.73
C PRO A 36 -2.08 34.12 -0.81
N ASP A 37 -2.63 34.64 -1.91
CA ASP A 37 -4.07 34.72 -2.10
C ASP A 37 -4.70 33.34 -2.33
N TYR A 38 -4.00 32.42 -3.02
CA TYR A 38 -4.43 31.04 -3.11
C TYR A 38 -4.44 30.33 -1.75
N ILE A 39 -3.36 30.46 -0.98
CA ILE A 39 -3.31 29.91 0.38
C ILE A 39 -4.42 30.47 1.26
N LYS A 40 -4.71 31.76 1.14
CA LYS A 40 -5.82 32.40 1.86
C LYS A 40 -7.15 31.75 1.52
N ARG A 41 -7.44 31.54 0.22
CA ARG A 41 -8.67 30.89 -0.24
C ARG A 41 -8.80 29.45 0.30
N LEU A 42 -7.69 28.69 0.35
CA LEU A 42 -7.68 27.36 0.98
C LEU A 42 -8.00 27.44 2.48
N GLY A 43 -7.40 28.39 3.20
CA GLY A 43 -7.71 28.65 4.60
C GLY A 43 -9.17 29.03 4.84
N GLU A 44 -9.75 29.86 3.97
CA GLU A 44 -11.17 30.21 3.95
C GLU A 44 -12.08 29.04 3.58
N ALA A 45 -11.56 28.05 2.81
CA ALA A 45 -12.23 26.79 2.54
C ALA A 45 -12.13 25.78 3.70
N GLY A 46 -11.52 26.15 4.83
CA GLY A 46 -11.46 25.35 6.05
C GLY A 46 -10.14 24.60 6.28
N MET A 47 -9.18 24.69 5.37
CA MET A 47 -7.87 24.07 5.59
C MET A 47 -7.13 24.75 6.73
N LYS A 48 -6.74 23.95 7.73
CA LYS A 48 -6.07 24.47 8.95
C LYS A 48 -4.72 23.84 9.22
N ILE A 49 -4.45 22.65 8.67
CA ILE A 49 -3.17 21.95 8.82
C ILE A 49 -2.46 21.98 7.47
N PHE A 50 -1.29 22.61 7.42
CA PHE A 50 -0.49 22.76 6.22
C PHE A 50 0.87 22.08 6.37
N TYR A 51 1.28 21.34 5.36
CA TYR A 51 2.62 20.78 5.28
C TYR A 51 3.57 21.80 4.66
N ILE A 52 4.63 22.13 5.35
CA ILE A 52 5.71 22.98 4.84
C ILE A 52 6.96 22.12 4.65
N PRO A 53 7.48 22.00 3.41
CA PRO A 53 8.75 21.33 3.16
C PRO A 53 9.91 22.12 3.81
N CYS A 54 10.78 21.39 4.49
CA CYS A 54 12.03 21.90 5.05
C CYS A 54 13.12 20.86 4.84
N ARG A 55 14.34 21.29 4.60
CA ARG A 55 15.52 20.42 4.64
C ARG A 55 16.22 20.59 5.98
N SER A 56 16.69 19.48 6.56
CA SER A 56 17.63 19.59 7.66
C SER A 56 18.96 20.06 7.09
N GLU A 57 19.62 20.95 7.82
CA GLU A 57 21.01 21.23 7.54
C GLU A 57 21.84 20.07 8.03
N TRP A 58 22.62 19.51 7.12
CA TRP A 58 23.50 18.44 7.52
C TRP A 58 24.67 19.00 8.30
N ILE A 59 24.93 18.42 9.44
CA ILE A 59 26.01 18.80 10.33
C ILE A 59 26.82 17.58 10.65
N ASP A 60 28.06 17.57 10.18
CA ASP A 60 29.03 16.55 10.60
C ASP A 60 29.16 16.59 12.12
N SER A 61 29.22 15.44 12.76
CA SER A 61 29.34 15.34 14.22
C SER A 61 30.59 16.06 14.75
N ASP A 62 31.62 16.22 13.93
CA ASP A 62 32.89 16.85 14.24
C ASP A 62 33.05 18.24 13.60
N GLY A 63 32.04 18.72 12.87
CA GLY A 63 32.08 19.99 12.14
C GLY A 63 31.56 21.20 12.94
N PRO A 64 31.94 22.42 12.53
CA PRO A 64 31.38 23.63 13.11
C PRO A 64 29.89 23.72 12.80
N VAL A 65 29.12 24.15 13.79
CA VAL A 65 27.68 24.46 13.60
C VAL A 65 27.57 25.77 12.82
N PRO A 66 26.94 25.80 11.64
CA PRO A 66 26.68 27.05 10.95
C PRO A 66 25.83 28.00 11.84
N GLU A 67 26.25 29.26 11.97
CA GLU A 67 25.44 30.26 12.67
C GLU A 67 24.16 30.58 11.88
N GLU A 68 24.29 30.68 10.56
CA GLU A 68 23.18 30.90 9.63
C GLU A 68 22.63 29.55 9.15
N SER A 69 21.31 29.50 8.87
CA SER A 69 20.59 28.32 8.45
C SER A 69 19.70 28.66 7.25
N PRO A 70 20.20 28.56 6.02
CA PRO A 70 19.40 28.85 4.82
C PRO A 70 18.10 28.06 4.77
N ALA A 71 18.13 26.79 5.20
CA ALA A 71 16.93 25.96 5.25
C ALA A 71 15.90 26.47 6.28
N LEU A 72 16.36 26.96 7.42
CA LEU A 72 15.49 27.56 8.43
C LEU A 72 14.96 28.93 7.99
N GLU A 73 15.74 29.70 7.26
CA GLU A 73 15.30 30.98 6.68
C GLU A 73 14.21 30.75 5.63
N GLU A 74 14.39 29.79 4.73
CA GLU A 74 13.38 29.39 3.73
C GLU A 74 12.09 28.92 4.43
N PHE A 75 12.20 28.05 5.42
CA PHE A 75 11.06 27.62 6.24
C PHE A 75 10.38 28.81 6.91
N SER A 76 11.14 29.70 7.53
CA SER A 76 10.62 30.85 8.25
C SER A 76 9.87 31.79 7.31
N SER A 77 10.36 32.04 6.12
CA SER A 77 9.66 32.81 5.08
C SER A 77 8.31 32.20 4.74
N LYS A 78 8.28 30.91 4.44
CA LYS A 78 7.04 30.18 4.12
C LYS A 78 6.05 30.16 5.28
N ALA A 79 6.54 29.96 6.50
CA ALA A 79 5.72 29.96 7.70
C ALA A 79 5.12 31.36 7.98
N ALA A 80 5.91 32.43 7.80
CA ALA A 80 5.44 33.81 7.93
C ALA A 80 4.35 34.13 6.91
N ASP A 81 4.54 33.76 5.65
CA ASP A 81 3.55 33.98 4.59
C ASP A 81 2.25 33.22 4.85
N LEU A 82 2.34 31.93 5.24
CA LEU A 82 1.17 31.15 5.64
C LEU A 82 0.41 31.81 6.79
N LEU A 83 1.09 32.14 7.87
CA LEU A 83 0.44 32.68 9.07
C LEU A 83 -0.06 34.13 8.90
N ARG A 84 0.49 34.88 7.95
CA ARG A 84 -0.03 36.19 7.57
C ARG A 84 -1.42 36.08 6.92
N VAL A 85 -1.68 35.04 6.11
CA VAL A 85 -2.94 34.88 5.36
C VAL A 85 -3.90 33.89 6.01
N VAL A 86 -3.40 32.94 6.80
CA VAL A 86 -4.18 31.96 7.61
C VAL A 86 -3.63 31.98 9.06
N PRO A 87 -3.98 32.99 9.88
CA PRO A 87 -3.37 33.20 11.20
C PRO A 87 -3.59 32.07 12.20
N ASP A 88 -4.61 31.25 11.99
CA ASP A 88 -4.97 30.09 12.82
C ASP A 88 -4.44 28.74 12.23
N ALA A 89 -3.59 28.79 11.21
CA ALA A 89 -3.01 27.59 10.63
C ALA A 89 -2.04 26.87 11.61
N TRP A 90 -2.01 25.55 11.46
CA TRP A 90 -1.04 24.66 12.07
C TRP A 90 -0.05 24.17 11.01
N ILE A 91 1.19 23.96 11.42
CA ILE A 91 2.29 23.57 10.53
C ILE A 91 2.73 22.15 10.86
N MET A 92 2.62 21.26 9.88
CA MET A 92 3.30 19.97 9.85
C MET A 92 4.59 20.16 9.06
N LEU A 93 5.73 19.97 9.70
CA LEU A 93 7.03 20.15 9.05
C LEU A 93 7.38 18.89 8.26
N ARG A 94 7.38 18.96 6.92
CA ARG A 94 7.91 17.87 6.06
C ARG A 94 9.43 18.05 5.98
N LEU A 95 10.12 17.28 6.81
CA LEU A 95 11.56 17.43 7.01
C LEU A 95 12.35 16.37 6.27
N THR A 96 13.12 16.78 5.26
CA THR A 96 14.05 15.90 4.56
C THR A 96 15.38 15.84 5.30
N VAL A 97 15.80 14.64 5.68
CA VAL A 97 17.03 14.37 6.44
C VAL A 97 18.02 13.64 5.54
N GLU A 98 18.84 14.40 4.84
CA GLU A 98 19.83 13.87 3.88
C GLU A 98 21.20 14.52 4.10
N PRO A 99 22.31 13.77 3.92
CA PRO A 99 23.64 14.32 3.97
C PRO A 99 23.94 15.18 2.76
N THR A 100 25.02 15.96 2.84
CA THR A 100 25.52 16.75 1.70
C THR A 100 26.42 15.88 0.81
N PRO A 101 26.66 16.31 -0.45
CA PRO A 101 27.64 15.65 -1.32
C PRO A 101 29.04 15.59 -0.68
N GLU A 102 29.44 16.63 0.02
CA GLU A 102 30.73 16.71 0.72
C GLU A 102 30.85 15.65 1.82
N TRP A 103 29.74 15.37 2.51
CA TRP A 103 29.69 14.26 3.47
C TRP A 103 29.92 12.92 2.78
N CYS A 104 29.29 12.68 1.65
CA CYS A 104 29.48 11.47 0.88
C CYS A 104 30.93 11.31 0.37
N GLU A 105 31.56 12.37 -0.05
CA GLU A 105 32.99 12.37 -0.44
C GLU A 105 33.92 12.06 0.74
N LYS A 106 33.58 12.55 1.92
CA LYS A 106 34.35 12.34 3.16
C LYS A 106 34.16 10.91 3.71
N HIS A 107 33.01 10.30 3.48
CA HIS A 107 32.61 9.00 4.05
C HIS A 107 32.27 7.96 2.96
N PRO A 108 33.21 7.57 2.09
CA PRO A 108 32.94 6.69 0.94
C PRO A 108 32.42 5.30 1.34
N ASP A 109 32.79 4.80 2.53
CA ASP A 109 32.31 3.51 3.05
C ASP A 109 30.80 3.51 3.44
N HIS A 110 30.25 4.72 3.59
CA HIS A 110 28.85 4.94 3.95
C HIS A 110 27.98 5.43 2.77
N VAL A 111 28.57 5.41 1.57
CA VAL A 111 27.90 5.70 0.30
C VAL A 111 27.47 4.38 -0.33
N MET A 112 26.26 4.34 -0.88
CA MET A 112 25.80 3.18 -1.63
C MET A 112 26.76 2.85 -2.77
N CYS A 113 27.06 1.59 -2.95
CA CYS A 113 27.79 1.14 -4.13
C CYS A 113 27.18 -0.10 -4.76
N PHE A 114 27.40 -0.25 -6.05
CA PHE A 114 27.03 -1.41 -6.82
C PHE A 114 28.05 -2.55 -6.68
N GLN A 115 27.72 -3.73 -7.20
CA GLN A 115 28.62 -4.90 -7.17
C GLN A 115 29.97 -4.66 -7.84
N ASP A 116 30.05 -3.74 -8.79
CA ASP A 116 31.29 -3.36 -9.48
C ASP A 116 32.11 -2.29 -8.74
N GLY A 117 31.67 -1.88 -7.56
CA GLY A 117 32.24 -0.82 -6.73
C GLY A 117 31.92 0.60 -7.20
N SER A 118 31.15 0.78 -8.26
CA SER A 118 30.74 2.11 -8.69
C SER A 118 29.71 2.74 -7.73
N THR A 119 29.81 4.06 -7.57
CA THR A 119 28.93 4.85 -6.68
C THR A 119 28.08 5.85 -7.46
N LYS A 120 28.16 5.84 -8.78
CA LYS A 120 27.43 6.80 -9.61
C LYS A 120 26.09 6.24 -10.01
N PRO A 121 24.98 6.91 -9.68
CA PRO A 121 23.69 6.54 -10.21
C PRO A 121 23.67 6.76 -11.72
N VAL A 122 23.24 5.77 -12.46
CA VAL A 122 22.83 5.97 -13.85
C VAL A 122 21.42 6.53 -13.81
N ILE A 123 21.29 7.84 -13.60
CA ILE A 123 19.97 8.50 -13.54
C ILE A 123 19.38 8.51 -14.94
N THR A 124 18.46 7.63 -15.20
CA THR A 124 17.68 7.61 -16.45
C THR A 124 16.39 8.41 -16.36
N HIS A 125 16.08 8.99 -15.19
CA HIS A 125 14.82 9.69 -14.97
C HIS A 125 15.01 11.21 -14.94
N SER A 126 14.38 11.90 -15.91
CA SER A 126 14.47 13.36 -16.11
C SER A 126 13.79 14.20 -15.02
N LEU A 127 13.09 13.61 -14.08
CA LEU A 127 12.22 14.32 -13.16
C LEU A 127 12.83 14.67 -11.82
N GLN A 128 14.00 14.12 -11.48
CA GLN A 128 14.60 14.44 -10.19
C GLN A 128 16.13 14.47 -10.19
N PRO A 129 16.73 15.64 -10.42
CA PRO A 129 18.13 15.86 -10.04
C PRO A 129 18.30 16.01 -8.52
N MET A 130 17.47 15.36 -7.70
CA MET A 130 17.40 15.60 -6.25
C MET A 130 18.34 14.75 -5.41
N TYR A 131 19.02 13.80 -6.00
CA TYR A 131 20.00 12.99 -5.28
C TYR A 131 21.30 13.73 -5.13
N ARG A 132 21.44 14.47 -4.04
CA ARG A 132 22.67 15.18 -3.72
C ARG A 132 23.75 14.27 -3.15
N GLY A 133 23.39 13.12 -2.64
CA GLY A 133 24.31 12.11 -2.14
C GLY A 133 23.64 10.75 -2.08
N MET A 134 24.33 9.72 -2.53
CA MET A 134 23.85 8.34 -2.47
C MET A 134 24.33 7.67 -1.18
N TYR A 135 23.90 8.17 -0.06
CA TYR A 135 24.26 7.55 1.21
C TYR A 135 23.53 6.21 1.39
N CYS A 136 24.15 5.31 2.13
CA CYS A 136 23.50 4.07 2.55
C CYS A 136 22.52 4.35 3.67
N ILE A 137 21.22 4.13 3.44
CA ILE A 137 20.16 4.35 4.44
C ILE A 137 20.36 3.47 5.69
N CYS A 138 21.04 2.33 5.54
CA CYS A 138 21.34 1.41 6.64
C CYS A 138 22.62 1.79 7.42
N SER A 139 23.32 2.87 7.04
CA SER A 139 24.57 3.28 7.67
C SER A 139 24.36 3.78 9.10
N ASP A 140 25.03 3.19 10.05
CA ASP A 140 25.02 3.63 11.46
C ASP A 140 25.59 5.03 11.63
N LEU A 141 26.62 5.40 10.87
CA LEU A 141 27.18 6.75 10.90
C LEU A 141 26.16 7.78 10.41
N TRP A 142 25.52 7.48 9.26
CA TRP A 142 24.48 8.36 8.75
C TRP A 142 23.32 8.51 9.76
N ARG A 143 22.82 7.40 10.32
CA ARG A 143 21.75 7.43 11.34
C ARG A 143 22.12 8.30 12.53
N LYS A 144 23.34 8.14 13.03
CA LYS A 144 23.86 8.95 14.16
C LYS A 144 23.91 10.44 13.83
N GLU A 145 24.44 10.80 12.68
CA GLU A 145 24.58 12.20 12.30
C GLU A 145 23.27 12.83 11.85
N ALA A 146 22.38 12.05 11.20
CA ALA A 146 21.01 12.45 10.94
C ALA A 146 20.25 12.77 12.23
N ALA A 147 20.43 11.98 13.28
CA ALA A 147 19.86 12.25 14.60
C ALA A 147 20.37 13.57 15.19
N VAL A 148 21.67 13.83 15.10
CA VAL A 148 22.26 15.10 15.56
C VAL A 148 21.71 16.29 14.77
N SER A 149 21.62 16.18 13.45
CA SER A 149 21.06 17.22 12.59
C SER A 149 19.59 17.47 12.90
N LEU A 150 18.82 16.41 13.14
CA LEU A 150 17.41 16.49 13.54
C LEU A 150 17.22 17.15 14.91
N GLU A 151 18.00 16.78 15.93
CA GLU A 151 17.95 17.39 17.27
C GLU A 151 18.26 18.91 17.20
N ARG A 152 19.21 19.30 16.37
CA ARG A 152 19.58 20.70 16.20
C ARG A 152 18.50 21.55 15.52
N ILE A 153 17.91 21.03 14.42
CA ILE A 153 16.81 21.77 13.76
C ILE A 153 15.61 21.91 14.70
N MET A 154 15.28 20.87 15.45
CA MET A 154 14.21 20.95 16.47
C MET A 154 14.48 22.01 17.51
N THR A 155 15.71 22.06 18.04
CA THR A 155 16.12 23.08 19.03
C THR A 155 16.04 24.51 18.46
N LYS A 156 16.45 24.72 17.21
CA LYS A 156 16.31 26.03 16.54
C LYS A 156 14.83 26.40 16.34
N LEU A 157 14.00 25.46 15.94
CA LEU A 157 12.57 25.67 15.72
C LEU A 157 11.83 25.97 17.03
N ASP A 158 12.21 25.36 18.15
CA ASP A 158 11.65 25.64 19.48
C ASP A 158 11.91 27.09 19.93
N ASN A 159 12.99 27.69 19.44
CA ASN A 159 13.32 29.08 19.70
C ASN A 159 12.83 30.05 18.60
N SER A 160 12.13 29.57 17.61
CA SER A 160 11.57 30.37 16.53
C SER A 160 10.24 31.03 16.92
N PRO A 161 9.83 32.12 16.26
CA PRO A 161 8.51 32.73 16.47
C PRO A 161 7.35 31.80 16.04
N TYR A 162 7.65 30.66 15.41
CA TYR A 162 6.66 29.70 14.92
C TYR A 162 6.53 28.44 15.79
N ALA A 163 7.31 28.34 16.87
CA ALA A 163 7.34 27.17 17.76
C ALA A 163 5.95 26.72 18.23
N ASP A 164 5.06 27.70 18.51
CA ASP A 164 3.69 27.42 18.95
C ASP A 164 2.75 26.95 17.82
N ARG A 165 3.19 27.03 16.58
CA ARG A 165 2.39 26.63 15.40
C ARG A 165 2.82 25.32 14.79
N ILE A 166 4.01 24.82 15.12
CA ILE A 166 4.50 23.52 14.64
C ILE A 166 3.84 22.42 15.47
N ILE A 167 3.07 21.55 14.82
CA ILE A 167 2.33 20.46 15.46
C ILE A 167 2.97 19.09 15.24
N GLY A 168 3.92 18.95 14.32
CA GLY A 168 4.56 17.68 14.06
C GLY A 168 5.66 17.71 13.04
N TYR A 169 6.33 16.58 12.94
CA TYR A 169 7.46 16.29 12.05
C TYR A 169 7.12 15.13 11.14
N PHE A 170 7.11 15.39 9.87
CA PHE A 170 6.89 14.41 8.83
C PHE A 170 8.23 14.10 8.17
N LEU A 171 8.85 12.99 8.61
CA LEU A 171 10.20 12.62 8.23
C LEU A 171 10.23 12.08 6.81
N ALA A 172 11.12 12.62 6.00
CA ALA A 172 11.30 12.29 4.60
C ALA A 172 12.78 12.06 4.28
N SER A 173 13.07 11.14 3.39
CA SER A 173 14.42 10.85 2.92
C SER A 173 14.38 10.00 1.65
N GLY A 174 15.54 9.82 1.01
CA GLY A 174 15.65 8.94 -0.16
C GLY A 174 14.95 9.46 -1.40
N GLY A 175 14.74 8.56 -2.37
CA GLY A 175 14.11 8.90 -3.63
C GLY A 175 12.72 9.49 -3.45
N THR A 176 12.41 10.56 -4.18
CA THR A 176 11.15 11.30 -4.10
C THR A 176 10.75 11.76 -2.69
N ASN A 177 11.66 11.67 -1.72
CA ASN A 177 11.43 11.84 -0.27
C ASN A 177 10.47 10.79 0.35
N GLU A 178 10.35 9.62 -0.28
CA GLU A 178 9.45 8.52 0.10
C GLU A 178 10.21 7.34 0.71
N TRP A 179 11.43 7.57 1.17
CA TRP A 179 12.31 6.55 1.74
C TRP A 179 12.72 5.46 0.75
N TYR A 180 12.55 5.71 -0.55
CA TYR A 180 13.12 4.80 -1.54
C TYR A 180 14.65 4.83 -1.47
N ASN A 181 15.21 3.66 -1.59
CA ASN A 181 16.64 3.56 -1.70
C ASN A 181 17.12 4.21 -3.02
N PRO A 182 18.13 5.08 -3.00
CA PRO A 182 18.54 5.83 -4.19
C PRO A 182 18.95 5.01 -5.41
N CYS A 183 19.40 3.77 -5.25
CA CYS A 183 19.78 2.90 -6.37
C CYS A 183 18.64 2.33 -7.18
N VAL A 184 17.48 2.49 -6.71
CA VAL A 184 16.27 1.79 -7.07
C VAL A 184 15.88 1.85 -8.52
N LEU A 185 15.96 3.04 -9.09
CA LEU A 185 15.27 3.34 -10.33
C LEU A 185 16.06 3.04 -11.59
N THR A 186 17.34 2.71 -11.47
CA THR A 186 18.22 2.82 -12.61
C THR A 186 18.93 1.54 -13.03
N ASP A 187 18.99 0.56 -12.17
CA ASP A 187 20.10 -0.37 -12.28
C ASP A 187 19.71 -1.70 -12.84
N PHE A 188 18.47 -2.02 -12.73
CA PHE A 188 17.90 -3.24 -13.25
C PHE A 188 18.13 -3.43 -14.75
N LYS A 189 17.96 -2.36 -15.54
CA LYS A 189 18.19 -2.39 -16.99
C LYS A 189 19.67 -2.46 -17.36
N ASN A 190 20.55 -2.04 -16.45
CA ASN A 190 22.00 -1.97 -16.68
C ASN A 190 22.77 -3.13 -16.07
N GLY A 191 22.08 -4.09 -15.43
CA GLY A 191 22.71 -5.23 -14.77
C GLY A 191 23.51 -4.85 -13.52
N LEU A 192 23.28 -3.65 -12.96
CA LEU A 192 23.88 -3.22 -11.72
C LEU A 192 22.96 -3.53 -10.55
N TYR A 193 23.51 -3.95 -9.42
CA TYR A 193 22.76 -4.16 -8.18
C TYR A 193 23.50 -3.60 -6.98
N GLY A 194 22.74 -3.10 -6.04
CA GLY A 194 23.20 -2.54 -4.76
C GLY A 194 22.16 -2.88 -3.67
N ASP A 195 22.37 -2.52 -2.41
CA ASP A 195 23.60 -1.89 -1.92
C ASP A 195 24.67 -2.93 -1.59
N CYS A 196 25.89 -2.70 -2.04
CA CYS A 196 27.07 -3.52 -1.74
C CYS A 196 28.10 -2.77 -0.90
N SER A 197 27.76 -1.61 -0.35
CA SER A 197 28.65 -0.77 0.46
C SER A 197 29.15 -1.48 1.73
N PRO A 198 30.30 -1.08 2.26
CA PRO A 198 30.77 -1.57 3.56
C PRO A 198 29.73 -1.35 4.68
N ALA A 199 29.06 -0.21 4.68
CA ALA A 199 28.01 0.10 5.65
C ALA A 199 26.83 -0.87 5.56
N PHE A 200 26.35 -1.18 4.35
CA PHE A 200 25.26 -2.15 4.20
C PHE A 200 25.70 -3.56 4.57
N ARG A 201 26.93 -3.97 4.23
CA ARG A 201 27.45 -5.29 4.62
C ARG A 201 27.52 -5.46 6.14
N ALA A 202 27.95 -4.41 6.84
CA ALA A 202 27.96 -4.42 8.31
C ALA A 202 26.53 -4.57 8.86
N TYR A 203 25.59 -3.79 8.33
CA TYR A 203 24.17 -3.89 8.71
C TYR A 203 23.60 -5.29 8.41
N TYR A 204 23.87 -5.84 7.25
CA TYR A 204 23.39 -7.16 6.82
C TYR A 204 23.92 -8.28 7.74
N SER A 205 25.20 -8.20 8.08
CA SER A 205 25.80 -9.11 9.07
C SER A 205 25.07 -9.04 10.42
N ASP A 206 24.78 -7.85 10.93
CA ASP A 206 24.07 -7.67 12.18
C ASP A 206 22.58 -8.10 12.11
N PHE A 207 21.94 -7.86 10.97
CA PHE A 207 20.59 -8.39 10.72
C PHE A 207 20.56 -9.92 10.78
N LEU A 208 21.48 -10.59 10.13
CA LEU A 208 21.58 -12.05 10.13
C LEU A 208 21.97 -12.61 11.51
N ARG A 209 22.82 -11.90 12.29
CA ARG A 209 23.09 -12.27 13.68
C ARG A 209 21.85 -12.23 14.56
N ARG A 210 21.03 -11.21 14.39
CA ARG A 210 19.74 -11.13 15.11
C ARG A 210 18.78 -12.27 14.73
N LYS A 211 18.76 -12.64 13.44
CA LYS A 211 17.89 -13.67 12.90
C LYS A 211 18.36 -15.09 13.27
N TYR A 212 19.62 -15.41 13.04
CA TYR A 212 20.14 -16.78 13.13
C TYR A 212 20.97 -17.07 14.38
N GLN A 213 21.53 -16.06 15.02
CA GLN A 213 22.32 -16.12 16.24
C GLN A 213 23.66 -16.88 16.13
N THR A 214 23.75 -17.95 15.36
CA THR A 214 24.98 -18.75 15.17
C THR A 214 25.26 -19.03 13.68
N ASP A 215 26.53 -19.27 13.35
CA ASP A 215 26.95 -19.66 12.01
C ASP A 215 26.33 -20.99 11.58
N GLU A 216 26.15 -21.93 12.51
CA GLU A 216 25.53 -23.22 12.22
C GLU A 216 24.06 -23.06 11.80
N ALA A 217 23.32 -22.16 12.48
CA ALA A 217 21.94 -21.88 12.12
C ALA A 217 21.85 -21.21 10.74
N LEU A 218 22.76 -20.27 10.43
CA LEU A 218 22.87 -19.63 9.12
C LEU A 218 23.17 -20.66 8.03
N ARG A 219 24.21 -21.51 8.21
CA ARG A 219 24.59 -22.57 7.27
C ARG A 219 23.44 -23.53 7.00
N LYS A 220 22.75 -23.94 8.04
CA LYS A 220 21.56 -24.78 7.91
C LYS A 220 20.45 -24.09 7.13
N ALA A 221 20.15 -22.82 7.42
CA ALA A 221 19.09 -22.07 6.78
C ALA A 221 19.37 -21.85 5.29
N TRP A 222 20.61 -21.53 4.93
CA TRP A 222 21.03 -21.28 3.57
C TRP A 222 21.46 -22.54 2.80
N ASN A 223 21.53 -23.68 3.50
CA ASN A 223 22.06 -24.93 2.98
C ASN A 223 23.48 -24.75 2.35
N ARG A 224 24.35 -24.01 3.05
CA ARG A 224 25.70 -23.62 2.62
C ARG A 224 26.70 -23.73 3.77
N GLU A 225 27.77 -24.51 3.58
CA GLU A 225 28.81 -24.70 4.61
C GLU A 225 29.86 -23.58 4.64
N ASP A 226 29.97 -22.79 3.56
CA ASP A 226 31.00 -21.78 3.35
C ASP A 226 30.64 -20.38 3.87
N VAL A 227 29.52 -20.24 4.55
CA VAL A 227 29.03 -18.93 5.02
C VAL A 227 29.23 -18.72 6.52
N SER A 228 29.37 -17.46 6.89
CA SER A 228 29.46 -17.03 8.29
C SER A 228 28.73 -15.70 8.51
N LEU A 229 28.32 -15.45 9.75
CA LEU A 229 27.68 -14.20 10.16
C LEU A 229 28.63 -12.99 10.11
N ASP A 230 29.95 -13.21 10.16
CA ASP A 230 30.91 -12.10 10.14
C ASP A 230 31.08 -11.46 8.76
N ASN A 231 30.92 -12.24 7.70
CA ASN A 231 31.03 -11.74 6.33
C ASN A 231 30.08 -12.51 5.40
N PRO A 232 28.76 -12.34 5.57
CA PRO A 232 27.81 -13.02 4.70
C PRO A 232 27.91 -12.47 3.27
N PRO A 233 27.90 -13.34 2.25
CA PRO A 233 27.88 -12.89 0.87
C PRO A 233 26.56 -12.19 0.56
N ILE A 234 26.63 -11.13 -0.24
CA ILE A 234 25.43 -10.55 -0.87
C ILE A 234 25.13 -11.39 -2.11
N PRO A 235 23.94 -11.98 -2.23
CA PRO A 235 23.59 -12.79 -3.40
C PRO A 235 23.62 -11.95 -4.67
N PRO A 236 24.16 -12.45 -5.78
CA PRO A 236 24.21 -11.73 -7.03
C PRO A 236 22.80 -11.47 -7.59
N LEU A 237 22.69 -10.47 -8.44
CA LEU A 237 21.41 -10.07 -9.01
C LEU A 237 20.71 -11.21 -9.75
N GLU A 238 21.48 -12.00 -10.48
CA GLU A 238 21.02 -13.14 -11.27
C GLU A 238 20.36 -14.22 -10.39
N GLU A 239 20.83 -14.39 -9.16
CA GLU A 239 20.23 -15.33 -8.19
C GLU A 239 19.01 -14.73 -7.47
N ARG A 240 18.99 -13.42 -7.27
CA ARG A 240 17.88 -12.71 -6.61
C ARG A 240 16.73 -12.43 -7.55
N LYS A 241 17.02 -12.13 -8.80
CA LYS A 241 16.05 -11.87 -9.84
C LYS A 241 15.53 -13.17 -10.42
N HIS A 242 14.24 -13.24 -10.57
CA HIS A 242 13.61 -14.19 -11.48
C HIS A 242 13.72 -13.69 -12.93
N MET A 243 14.93 -13.33 -13.38
CA MET A 243 15.14 -12.63 -14.65
C MET A 243 14.48 -13.38 -15.81
N PHE A 244 14.69 -14.70 -15.88
CA PHE A 244 14.09 -15.48 -16.93
C PHE A 244 12.58 -15.57 -16.83
N ALA A 245 12.06 -15.75 -15.63
CA ALA A 245 10.61 -15.75 -15.40
C ALA A 245 10.02 -14.38 -15.73
N ASP A 246 10.67 -13.30 -15.35
CA ASP A 246 10.23 -11.95 -15.62
C ASP A 246 10.32 -11.60 -17.11
N ASP A 247 11.35 -12.02 -17.80
CA ASP A 247 11.50 -11.85 -19.26
C ASP A 247 10.44 -12.65 -20.04
N VAL A 248 10.19 -13.88 -19.64
CA VAL A 248 9.13 -14.74 -20.24
C VAL A 248 7.74 -14.16 -19.99
N ILE A 249 7.50 -13.67 -18.78
CA ILE A 249 6.25 -13.00 -18.44
C ILE A 249 6.11 -11.70 -19.24
N LEU A 250 7.16 -10.90 -19.34
CA LEU A 250 7.15 -9.67 -20.12
C LEU A 250 6.90 -9.92 -21.60
N ASP A 251 7.54 -10.94 -22.18
CA ASP A 251 7.31 -11.34 -23.58
C ASP A 251 5.85 -11.79 -23.81
N ALA A 252 5.33 -12.59 -22.89
CA ALA A 252 3.94 -13.02 -22.93
C ALA A 252 2.94 -11.86 -22.76
N LEU A 253 3.30 -10.81 -22.03
CA LEU A 253 2.49 -9.62 -21.86
C LEU A 253 2.46 -8.74 -23.12
N LEU A 254 3.57 -8.67 -23.81
CA LEU A 254 3.67 -7.95 -25.09
C LEU A 254 2.89 -8.68 -26.20
N HIS A 255 2.73 -9.99 -26.07
CA HIS A 255 2.08 -10.87 -27.03
C HIS A 255 0.90 -11.64 -26.40
N TYR A 256 0.01 -10.92 -25.73
CA TYR A 256 -1.11 -11.48 -24.95
C TYR A 256 -1.94 -12.53 -25.74
N GLU A 257 -2.14 -12.32 -27.02
CA GLU A 257 -2.85 -13.26 -27.89
C GLU A 257 -2.10 -14.58 -28.09
N ASP A 258 -0.79 -14.58 -27.89
CA ASP A 258 0.09 -15.75 -28.03
C ASP A 258 0.39 -16.45 -26.69
N ALA A 259 -0.21 -15.98 -25.61
CA ALA A 259 0.07 -16.50 -24.27
C ALA A 259 -0.23 -17.99 -24.12
N GLU A 260 -1.22 -18.52 -24.85
CA GLU A 260 -1.51 -19.96 -24.86
C GLU A 260 -0.38 -20.79 -25.46
N ARG A 261 0.50 -20.19 -26.27
CA ARG A 261 1.71 -20.86 -26.79
C ARG A 261 2.75 -21.12 -25.71
N MET A 262 2.66 -20.44 -24.57
CA MET A 262 3.57 -20.63 -23.45
C MET A 262 3.14 -21.78 -22.53
N VAL A 263 1.91 -22.28 -22.69
CA VAL A 263 1.41 -23.40 -21.88
C VAL A 263 2.26 -24.65 -22.11
N GLY A 264 2.67 -25.29 -21.04
CA GLY A 264 3.54 -26.45 -21.05
C GLY A 264 5.03 -26.16 -21.29
N LYS A 265 5.42 -24.91 -21.54
CA LYS A 265 6.83 -24.53 -21.53
C LYS A 265 7.30 -24.37 -20.10
N SER A 266 8.39 -25.04 -19.77
CA SER A 266 9.00 -24.92 -18.44
C SER A 266 9.91 -23.70 -18.38
N ILE A 267 9.72 -22.89 -17.35
CA ILE A 267 10.73 -21.92 -16.94
C ILE A 267 11.91 -22.63 -16.23
N ASP A 268 11.72 -23.91 -15.89
CA ASP A 268 12.74 -24.74 -15.22
C ASP A 268 13.98 -25.06 -16.09
N ASN A 269 13.98 -24.63 -17.35
CA ASN A 269 15.21 -24.61 -18.18
C ASN A 269 16.06 -23.37 -17.96
N ASP A 270 15.66 -22.52 -17.01
CA ASP A 270 16.49 -21.43 -16.52
C ASP A 270 17.80 -21.98 -15.93
N PRO A 271 18.98 -21.43 -16.28
CA PRO A 271 20.22 -21.76 -15.61
C PRO A 271 20.20 -21.51 -14.09
N HIS A 272 19.24 -20.75 -13.61
CA HIS A 272 18.98 -20.48 -12.19
C HIS A 272 17.86 -21.36 -11.59
N SER A 273 17.43 -22.41 -12.28
CA SER A 273 16.34 -23.29 -11.82
C SER A 273 16.58 -23.93 -10.45
N ALA A 274 17.84 -24.01 -10.00
CA ALA A 274 18.19 -24.46 -8.66
C ALA A 274 17.75 -23.48 -7.55
N THR A 275 17.62 -22.19 -7.86
CA THR A 275 17.23 -21.13 -6.92
C THR A 275 15.76 -20.75 -7.01
N HIS A 276 15.07 -21.14 -8.08
CA HIS A 276 13.69 -20.75 -8.35
C HIS A 276 12.73 -21.93 -8.46
N HIS A 277 11.47 -21.66 -8.18
CA HIS A 277 10.36 -22.58 -8.38
C HIS A 277 9.24 -21.87 -9.15
N GLY A 278 9.45 -21.69 -10.44
CA GLY A 278 8.65 -20.77 -11.25
C GLY A 278 8.91 -19.33 -10.83
N VAL A 279 7.86 -18.60 -10.44
CA VAL A 279 7.96 -17.20 -9.95
C VAL A 279 8.35 -17.08 -8.46
N PHE A 280 8.62 -18.20 -7.78
CA PHE A 280 9.02 -18.21 -6.39
C PHE A 280 10.52 -18.52 -6.23
N LEU A 281 11.18 -17.82 -5.34
CA LEU A 281 12.47 -18.24 -4.79
C LEU A 281 12.28 -19.56 -4.03
N ASN A 282 13.14 -20.52 -4.30
CA ASN A 282 13.16 -21.76 -3.54
C ASN A 282 13.93 -21.57 -2.22
N PRO A 283 13.26 -21.55 -1.07
CA PRO A 283 13.95 -21.32 0.20
C PRO A 283 14.96 -22.40 0.57
N ASP A 284 14.90 -23.59 -0.06
CA ASP A 284 15.88 -24.66 0.17
C ASP A 284 17.24 -24.36 -0.47
N THR A 285 17.29 -23.47 -1.47
CA THR A 285 18.50 -23.15 -2.25
C THR A 285 18.77 -21.65 -2.40
N ALA A 286 17.81 -20.77 -2.07
CA ALA A 286 17.89 -19.32 -2.25
C ALA A 286 17.34 -18.53 -1.05
N GLN A 287 17.46 -19.09 0.16
CA GLN A 287 17.05 -18.38 1.38
C GLN A 287 17.88 -17.11 1.60
N ASP A 288 19.13 -17.09 1.18
CA ASP A 288 20.00 -15.90 1.22
C ASP A 288 19.43 -14.73 0.42
N CYS A 289 18.77 -14.99 -0.71
CA CYS A 289 18.10 -13.97 -1.51
C CYS A 289 16.89 -13.36 -0.76
N ALA A 290 16.06 -14.20 -0.17
CA ALA A 290 14.93 -13.74 0.64
C ALA A 290 15.40 -12.95 1.88
N ASP A 291 16.48 -13.40 2.53
CA ASP A 291 17.08 -12.71 3.68
C ASP A 291 17.68 -11.35 3.29
N TYR A 292 18.28 -11.26 2.11
CA TYR A 292 18.78 -9.99 1.59
C TYR A 292 17.64 -8.98 1.41
N TYR A 293 16.55 -9.36 0.76
CA TYR A 293 15.40 -8.47 0.59
C TYR A 293 14.79 -8.06 1.93
N ASN A 294 14.62 -9.01 2.84
CA ASN A 294 14.10 -8.70 4.17
C ASN A 294 15.04 -7.72 4.91
N ALA A 295 16.35 -7.94 4.89
CA ALA A 295 17.31 -7.02 5.50
C ALA A 295 17.26 -5.63 4.87
N PHE A 296 17.11 -5.56 3.56
CA PHE A 296 17.12 -4.32 2.82
C PHE A 296 15.89 -3.44 3.16
N HIS A 297 14.69 -4.03 3.15
CA HIS A 297 13.47 -3.34 3.55
C HIS A 297 13.45 -2.98 5.04
N THR A 298 13.85 -3.93 5.89
CA THR A 298 13.92 -3.71 7.35
C THR A 298 14.90 -2.59 7.71
N GLY A 299 16.01 -2.47 6.99
CA GLY A 299 16.99 -1.40 7.20
C GLY A 299 16.42 0.00 7.00
N VAL A 300 15.57 0.18 6.00
CA VAL A 300 14.84 1.44 5.79
C VAL A 300 13.88 1.71 6.94
N ALA A 301 13.08 0.72 7.32
CA ALA A 301 12.13 0.84 8.41
C ALA A 301 12.82 1.18 9.74
N GLU A 302 13.95 0.54 10.06
CA GLU A 302 14.75 0.83 11.26
C GLU A 302 15.29 2.26 11.26
N SER A 303 15.61 2.84 10.10
CA SER A 303 16.03 4.24 10.00
C SER A 303 14.89 5.21 10.30
N ILE A 304 13.69 4.91 9.81
CA ILE A 304 12.47 5.66 10.17
C ILE A 304 12.21 5.58 11.67
N ILE A 305 12.27 4.38 12.23
CA ILE A 305 12.08 4.14 13.67
C ILE A 305 13.10 4.93 14.48
N HIS A 306 14.37 4.85 14.09
CA HIS A 306 15.47 5.58 14.77
C HIS A 306 15.21 7.08 14.81
N LEU A 307 14.93 7.70 13.68
CA LEU A 307 14.68 9.14 13.61
C LEU A 307 13.35 9.53 14.30
N GLY A 308 12.32 8.68 14.21
CA GLY A 308 11.09 8.86 14.96
C GLY A 308 11.33 8.87 16.47
N GLN A 309 12.19 7.97 16.97
CA GLN A 309 12.59 7.92 18.38
C GLN A 309 13.36 9.18 18.82
N VAL A 310 14.16 9.79 17.94
CA VAL A 310 14.83 11.06 18.21
C VAL A 310 13.81 12.18 18.47
N VAL A 311 12.77 12.28 17.64
CA VAL A 311 11.68 13.23 17.84
C VAL A 311 10.91 12.94 19.13
N ARG A 312 10.64 11.66 19.41
CA ARG A 312 9.98 11.22 20.66
C ARG A 312 10.79 11.56 21.91
N LYS A 313 12.09 11.40 21.85
CA LYS A 313 13.00 11.75 22.97
C LYS A 313 12.93 13.27 23.26
N HIS A 314 12.81 14.10 22.22
CA HIS A 314 12.78 15.55 22.35
C HIS A 314 11.41 16.07 22.83
N TYR A 315 10.31 15.58 22.26
CA TYR A 315 8.95 16.13 22.51
C TYR A 315 8.00 15.17 23.24
N GLY A 316 8.39 13.94 23.50
CA GLY A 316 7.44 12.92 23.98
C GLY A 316 6.32 12.71 22.97
N LYS A 317 5.08 12.78 23.45
CA LYS A 317 3.86 12.69 22.62
C LYS A 317 3.15 14.04 22.45
N THR A 318 3.89 15.16 22.51
CA THR A 318 3.31 16.49 22.34
C THR A 318 3.44 17.05 20.92
N ARG A 319 4.10 16.30 20.05
CA ARG A 319 4.19 16.54 18.61
C ARG A 319 3.88 15.26 17.85
N LEU A 320 3.20 15.39 16.73
CA LEU A 320 3.00 14.30 15.80
C LEU A 320 4.32 13.93 15.11
N VAL A 321 4.50 12.64 14.86
CA VAL A 321 5.63 12.10 14.11
C VAL A 321 5.12 11.19 13.03
N GLY A 322 5.55 11.40 11.80
CA GLY A 322 5.20 10.53 10.70
C GLY A 322 6.34 10.34 9.71
N ALA A 323 6.13 9.46 8.75
CA ALA A 323 7.06 9.24 7.65
C ALA A 323 6.31 9.04 6.33
N PHE A 324 6.94 9.49 5.23
CA PHE A 324 6.42 9.23 3.89
C PHE A 324 6.85 7.86 3.42
N TYR A 325 6.21 6.83 3.94
CA TYR A 325 6.55 5.43 3.73
C TYR A 325 5.26 4.61 3.79
N GLY A 326 5.06 3.71 2.86
CA GLY A 326 3.86 2.93 2.79
C GLY A 326 3.37 2.81 1.35
N SER A 327 4.11 2.09 0.54
CA SER A 327 3.73 1.79 -0.85
C SER A 327 3.66 0.29 -1.02
N TYR A 328 2.84 -0.34 -0.17
CA TYR A 328 2.60 -1.76 -0.24
C TYR A 328 2.27 -2.20 -1.69
N GLY A 329 2.94 -3.24 -2.14
CA GLY A 329 2.75 -3.76 -3.50
C GLY A 329 3.11 -2.74 -4.59
N CYS A 330 3.86 -1.67 -4.27
CA CYS A 330 4.49 -0.84 -5.29
C CYS A 330 5.68 -1.60 -5.85
N THR A 331 5.36 -2.59 -6.63
CA THR A 331 6.27 -3.56 -7.21
C THR A 331 7.25 -2.95 -8.20
N GLU A 332 7.03 -1.71 -8.60
CA GLU A 332 7.95 -0.96 -9.46
C GLU A 332 9.33 -0.81 -8.85
N TYR A 333 9.44 -0.92 -7.53
CA TYR A 333 10.66 -0.66 -6.78
C TYR A 333 11.03 -1.78 -5.81
N TYR A 334 10.51 -2.98 -6.03
CA TYR A 334 10.68 -4.11 -5.12
C TYR A 334 12.14 -4.41 -4.78
N ASP A 335 13.01 -4.44 -5.79
CA ASP A 335 14.44 -4.72 -5.60
C ASP A 335 15.21 -3.61 -4.87
N THR A 336 14.55 -2.59 -4.42
CA THR A 336 15.14 -1.30 -4.22
C THR A 336 14.80 -0.68 -2.87
N GLY A 337 14.27 -1.50 -1.97
CA GLY A 337 14.06 -1.11 -0.58
C GLY A 337 12.90 -0.15 -0.40
N THR A 338 11.79 -0.53 -0.97
CA THR A 338 10.53 0.14 -0.73
C THR A 338 9.83 -0.34 0.54
N ALA A 339 8.57 -0.10 0.67
CA ALA A 339 7.79 -0.12 1.89
C ALA A 339 7.35 -1.51 2.39
N GLU A 340 8.13 -2.55 2.14
CA GLU A 340 7.77 -3.91 2.57
C GLU A 340 8.26 -4.28 3.99
N ALA A 341 8.40 -3.26 4.86
CA ALA A 341 8.69 -3.45 6.28
C ALA A 341 7.86 -2.51 7.17
N VAL A 342 6.56 -2.40 6.87
CA VAL A 342 5.63 -1.54 7.61
C VAL A 342 5.32 -2.08 9.01
N VAL A 343 5.18 -3.39 9.16
CA VAL A 343 4.83 -4.03 10.44
C VAL A 343 5.82 -3.68 11.58
N PRO A 344 7.15 -3.71 11.39
CA PRO A 344 8.09 -3.23 12.39
C PRO A 344 7.87 -1.76 12.80
N ILE A 345 7.49 -0.89 11.85
CA ILE A 345 7.23 0.51 12.15
C ILE A 345 5.95 0.65 12.99
N ILE A 346 4.88 -0.04 12.61
CA ILE A 346 3.62 -0.06 13.37
C ILE A 346 3.87 -0.46 14.83
N ASN A 347 4.65 -1.51 15.03
CA ASN A 347 4.92 -2.07 16.37
C ASN A 347 5.90 -1.24 17.20
N SER A 348 6.63 -0.30 16.58
CA SER A 348 7.70 0.46 17.26
C SER A 348 7.20 1.54 18.22
N GLY A 349 6.01 2.09 17.97
CA GLY A 349 5.50 3.28 18.66
C GLY A 349 6.31 4.57 18.41
N ALA A 350 7.25 4.55 17.46
CA ALA A 350 8.11 5.69 17.14
C ALA A 350 7.38 6.77 16.33
N VAL A 351 6.42 6.39 15.51
CA VAL A 351 5.63 7.29 14.67
C VAL A 351 4.14 7.18 14.95
N ASP A 352 3.37 8.22 14.63
CA ASP A 352 1.92 8.27 14.77
C ASP A 352 1.23 7.94 13.45
N PHE A 353 1.89 8.23 12.33
CA PHE A 353 1.30 8.01 11.02
C PHE A 353 2.36 7.66 9.97
N LEU A 354 1.92 6.93 8.95
CA LEU A 354 2.62 6.82 7.68
C LEU A 354 1.78 7.45 6.59
N ALA A 355 2.43 7.86 5.50
CA ALA A 355 1.75 8.43 4.35
C ALA A 355 2.30 7.84 3.04
N ALA A 356 1.42 7.70 2.06
CA ALA A 356 1.78 7.36 0.69
C ALA A 356 0.73 7.88 -0.29
N PRO A 357 1.07 8.04 -1.59
CA PRO A 357 0.07 8.39 -2.60
C PRO A 357 -0.91 7.24 -2.81
N GLY A 358 -2.09 7.55 -3.30
CA GLY A 358 -2.99 6.56 -3.84
C GLY A 358 -2.43 5.89 -5.10
N ASN A 359 -3.08 4.84 -5.60
CA ASN A 359 -2.69 4.23 -6.86
C ASN A 359 -2.91 5.19 -8.03
N TYR A 360 -1.99 5.21 -9.00
CA TYR A 360 -2.08 6.09 -10.16
C TYR A 360 -2.93 5.54 -11.30
N ASP A 361 -3.19 4.23 -11.30
CA ASP A 361 -4.00 3.60 -12.33
C ASP A 361 -5.50 3.82 -12.08
N ASN A 362 -6.26 4.00 -13.15
CA ASN A 362 -7.72 4.09 -13.15
C ASN A 362 -8.31 5.25 -12.31
N ARG A 363 -7.59 6.34 -12.14
CA ARG A 363 -8.08 7.54 -11.44
C ARG A 363 -9.08 8.37 -12.22
N GLU A 364 -9.29 8.07 -13.50
CA GLU A 364 -10.23 8.78 -14.38
C GLU A 364 -11.67 8.70 -13.86
N PRO A 365 -12.58 9.57 -14.36
CA PRO A 365 -14.01 9.48 -14.09
C PRO A 365 -14.58 8.11 -14.49
N GLY A 366 -15.27 7.46 -13.57
CA GLY A 366 -15.76 6.07 -13.72
C GLY A 366 -14.74 5.00 -13.32
N GLY A 367 -13.56 5.41 -12.92
CA GLY A 367 -12.53 4.53 -12.35
C GLY A 367 -12.63 4.44 -10.83
N TYR A 368 -11.51 4.11 -10.20
CA TYR A 368 -11.41 3.93 -8.74
C TYR A 368 -9.99 4.22 -8.31
N VAL A 369 -9.79 4.48 -7.02
CA VAL A 369 -8.47 4.52 -6.39
C VAL A 369 -8.43 3.50 -5.29
N SER A 370 -7.46 2.59 -5.37
CA SER A 370 -7.19 1.65 -4.31
C SER A 370 -6.17 2.21 -3.33
N GLN A 371 -6.15 1.62 -2.18
CA GLN A 371 -5.14 1.92 -1.18
C GLN A 371 -3.82 1.24 -1.50
N ARG A 372 -2.77 1.84 -0.97
CA ARG A 372 -1.45 1.25 -0.97
C ARG A 372 -1.05 0.69 0.39
N GLU A 373 -1.97 0.65 1.35
CA GLU A 373 -1.66 0.14 2.70
C GLU A 373 -2.80 -0.62 3.34
N MET A 374 -2.47 -1.40 4.36
CA MET A 374 -3.41 -2.13 5.19
C MET A 374 -3.88 -1.21 6.33
N GLN A 375 -4.74 -0.24 6.00
CA GLN A 375 -5.12 0.86 6.90
C GLN A 375 -5.79 0.41 8.21
N ASP A 376 -6.44 -0.73 8.23
CA ASP A 376 -7.08 -1.22 9.45
C ASP A 376 -6.05 -1.78 10.44
N SER A 377 -4.89 -2.22 9.97
CA SER A 377 -3.73 -2.49 10.83
C SER A 377 -3.26 -1.23 11.54
N PHE A 378 -3.17 -0.09 10.83
CA PHE A 378 -2.81 1.17 11.46
C PHE A 378 -3.80 1.55 12.55
N ARG A 379 -5.10 1.50 12.26
CA ARG A 379 -6.16 1.79 13.22
C ARG A 379 -6.13 0.84 14.42
N LEU A 380 -5.84 -0.45 14.21
CA LEU A 380 -5.74 -1.45 15.27
C LEU A 380 -4.62 -1.11 16.25
N HIS A 381 -3.51 -0.61 15.75
CA HIS A 381 -2.32 -0.23 16.53
C HIS A 381 -2.30 1.26 16.94
N ASN A 382 -3.42 1.97 16.87
CA ASN A 382 -3.56 3.39 17.21
C ASN A 382 -2.63 4.31 16.39
N MET A 383 -2.43 3.97 15.14
CA MET A 383 -1.78 4.80 14.13
C MET A 383 -2.78 5.30 13.10
N MET A 384 -2.37 6.23 12.27
CA MET A 384 -3.15 6.77 11.15
C MET A 384 -2.43 6.51 9.84
N PHE A 385 -3.18 6.20 8.80
CA PHE A 385 -2.68 6.27 7.44
C PHE A 385 -3.16 7.56 6.77
N ILE A 386 -2.23 8.30 6.17
CA ILE A 386 -2.51 9.55 5.46
C ILE A 386 -2.31 9.31 3.98
N VAL A 387 -3.34 9.53 3.18
CA VAL A 387 -3.24 9.41 1.73
C VAL A 387 -2.79 10.75 1.15
N GLU A 388 -1.68 10.75 0.43
CA GLU A 388 -1.34 11.85 -0.46
C GLU A 388 -2.32 11.85 -1.63
N GLU A 389 -3.25 12.79 -1.58
CA GLU A 389 -4.25 12.99 -2.62
C GLU A 389 -3.72 14.00 -3.64
N ASP A 390 -2.90 13.52 -4.54
CA ASP A 390 -2.39 14.27 -5.68
C ASP A 390 -3.30 14.14 -6.90
N ALA A 391 -4.61 14.10 -6.65
CA ALA A 391 -5.63 13.99 -7.67
C ALA A 391 -5.58 15.20 -8.63
N ARG A 392 -5.39 14.91 -9.91
CA ARG A 392 -5.37 15.92 -10.97
C ARG A 392 -6.76 16.52 -11.12
N THR A 393 -6.81 17.78 -11.51
CA THR A 393 -8.04 18.49 -11.83
C THR A 393 -8.01 19.01 -13.28
N CYS A 394 -9.10 19.60 -13.73
CA CYS A 394 -9.14 20.27 -15.04
C CYS A 394 -8.14 21.43 -15.18
N HIS A 395 -7.53 21.86 -14.08
CA HIS A 395 -6.48 22.89 -14.05
C HIS A 395 -5.07 22.33 -14.07
N SER A 396 -4.91 21.00 -14.09
CA SER A 396 -3.58 20.38 -14.18
C SER A 396 -3.10 20.40 -15.62
N GLU A 397 -1.85 20.86 -15.85
CA GLU A 397 -1.19 20.60 -17.13
C GLU A 397 -1.05 19.08 -17.33
N LEU A 398 -1.21 18.64 -18.57
CA LEU A 398 -1.01 17.27 -19.03
C LEU A 398 0.45 16.85 -18.87
N PHE A 399 0.85 16.59 -17.63
CA PHE A 399 2.21 16.12 -17.35
C PHE A 399 2.32 14.61 -17.35
N TYR A 400 1.18 13.93 -17.18
CA TYR A 400 1.07 12.49 -17.11
C TYR A 400 -0.07 11.99 -17.97
N GLN A 401 0.19 10.91 -18.66
CA GLN A 401 -0.65 10.33 -19.71
C GLN A 401 -2.07 9.95 -19.26
N ASP A 402 -2.91 9.92 -20.19
CA ASP A 402 -4.29 9.42 -20.41
C ASP A 402 -5.15 8.95 -19.23
N SER A 403 -4.61 8.29 -18.22
CA SER A 403 -5.39 7.74 -17.10
C SER A 403 -5.60 8.71 -15.93
N MET A 404 -4.97 9.88 -15.95
CA MET A 404 -5.04 10.89 -14.89
C MET A 404 -5.67 12.21 -15.34
N GLU A 405 -6.12 12.29 -16.58
CA GLU A 405 -6.75 13.48 -17.15
C GLU A 405 -8.14 13.70 -16.54
N GLN A 406 -8.37 14.91 -16.09
CA GLN A 406 -9.69 15.39 -15.70
C GLN A 406 -10.16 16.35 -16.79
N PHE A 407 -11.24 16.03 -17.48
CA PHE A 407 -11.68 16.75 -18.68
C PHE A 407 -12.54 17.97 -18.39
N SER A 408 -13.17 18.03 -17.22
CA SER A 408 -14.04 19.13 -16.82
C SER A 408 -13.98 19.43 -15.33
N THR A 409 -14.51 20.59 -14.92
CA THR A 409 -14.70 20.90 -13.48
C THR A 409 -15.63 19.88 -12.83
N GLU A 410 -16.69 19.42 -13.52
CA GLU A 410 -17.61 18.39 -12.98
C GLU A 410 -16.87 17.07 -12.74
N ASP A 411 -16.03 16.61 -13.66
CA ASP A 411 -15.21 15.40 -13.49
C ASP A 411 -14.26 15.57 -12.31
N SER A 412 -13.59 16.71 -12.20
CA SER A 412 -12.69 17.04 -11.10
C SER A 412 -13.42 17.00 -9.76
N LEU A 413 -14.58 17.63 -9.66
CA LEU A 413 -15.39 17.60 -8.44
C LEU A 413 -15.80 16.17 -8.05
N ASN A 414 -16.22 15.37 -9.01
CA ASN A 414 -16.64 13.99 -8.76
C ASN A 414 -15.47 13.08 -8.34
N THR A 415 -14.30 13.28 -8.93
CA THR A 415 -13.08 12.57 -8.51
C THR A 415 -12.68 12.96 -7.08
N LEU A 416 -12.64 14.26 -6.76
CA LEU A 416 -12.32 14.74 -5.40
C LEU A 416 -13.35 14.27 -4.36
N LYS A 417 -14.64 14.16 -4.74
CA LYS A 417 -15.67 13.55 -3.88
C LYS A 417 -15.41 12.07 -3.64
N ARG A 418 -14.97 11.32 -4.66
CA ARG A 418 -14.65 9.90 -4.56
C ARG A 418 -13.49 9.67 -3.59
N GLU A 419 -12.39 10.43 -3.73
CA GLU A 419 -11.22 10.32 -2.85
C GLU A 419 -11.57 10.64 -1.40
N PHE A 420 -12.25 11.76 -1.18
CA PHE A 420 -12.70 12.13 0.17
C PHE A 420 -13.64 11.08 0.77
N GLY A 421 -14.60 10.60 -0.01
CA GLY A 421 -15.55 9.58 0.44
C GLY A 421 -14.85 8.26 0.82
N ARG A 422 -13.82 7.85 0.08
CA ARG A 422 -12.95 6.72 0.44
C ARG A 422 -12.31 6.96 1.80
N ASN A 423 -11.66 8.11 2.00
CA ASN A 423 -10.95 8.41 3.22
C ASN A 423 -11.88 8.40 4.45
N ILE A 424 -13.08 8.96 4.33
CA ILE A 424 -14.09 8.92 5.39
C ILE A 424 -14.58 7.49 5.68
N CYS A 425 -14.85 6.70 4.64
CA CYS A 425 -15.34 5.33 4.81
C CYS A 425 -14.29 4.40 5.43
N GLN A 426 -13.01 4.68 5.24
CA GLN A 426 -11.90 3.80 5.61
C GLN A 426 -10.99 4.34 6.72
N ASP A 427 -11.43 5.38 7.45
CA ASP A 427 -10.69 5.98 8.58
C ASP A 427 -9.29 6.50 8.24
N MET A 428 -9.11 7.00 7.01
CA MET A 428 -7.87 7.60 6.56
C MET A 428 -7.96 9.13 6.57
N GLN A 429 -6.81 9.78 6.49
CA GLN A 429 -6.74 11.23 6.33
C GLN A 429 -6.36 11.59 4.91
N ALA A 430 -7.03 12.58 4.33
CA ALA A 430 -6.66 13.19 3.08
C ALA A 430 -5.56 14.24 3.29
N TRP A 431 -4.46 14.08 2.59
CA TRP A 431 -3.45 15.09 2.43
C TRP A 431 -3.50 15.60 0.99
N TRP A 432 -4.26 16.66 0.76
CA TRP A 432 -4.37 17.27 -0.56
C TRP A 432 -3.02 17.86 -0.98
N PHE A 433 -2.46 17.33 -2.04
CA PHE A 433 -1.11 17.62 -2.48
C PHE A 433 -1.12 18.27 -3.86
N ASP A 434 -1.06 19.60 -3.88
CA ASP A 434 -0.97 20.38 -5.13
C ASP A 434 0.46 20.30 -5.68
N MET A 435 0.65 19.55 -6.77
CA MET A 435 1.92 19.42 -7.49
C MET A 435 2.04 20.39 -8.67
N ALA A 436 1.15 21.35 -8.80
CA ALA A 436 1.13 22.29 -9.92
C ALA A 436 2.51 22.92 -10.17
N LEU A 437 2.86 23.05 -11.44
CA LEU A 437 4.09 23.68 -11.90
C LEU A 437 3.75 25.02 -12.60
N LYS A 438 4.66 25.99 -12.57
CA LYS A 438 4.64 27.20 -13.40
C LYS A 438 3.38 28.10 -13.34
N GLY A 439 2.83 28.39 -12.19
CA GLY A 439 1.76 29.37 -12.06
C GLY A 439 0.35 28.79 -12.08
N GLU A 440 0.23 27.47 -12.19
CA GLU A 440 -1.03 26.77 -12.06
C GLU A 440 -1.25 26.29 -10.64
N TYR A 441 -2.51 26.22 -10.22
CA TYR A 441 -2.95 25.67 -8.96
C TYR A 441 -4.11 24.75 -9.22
N TRP A 442 -3.94 23.47 -8.86
CA TRP A 442 -4.92 22.44 -9.22
C TRP A 442 -6.27 22.62 -8.55
N TYR A 443 -6.28 23.23 -7.38
CA TYR A 443 -7.49 23.38 -6.56
C TYR A 443 -7.97 24.84 -6.47
N ASP A 444 -7.37 25.78 -7.22
CA ASP A 444 -7.77 27.18 -7.22
C ASP A 444 -8.96 27.44 -8.16
N ASP A 445 -10.09 26.86 -7.82
CA ASP A 445 -11.36 26.99 -8.50
C ASP A 445 -12.48 27.22 -7.48
N PRO A 446 -13.39 28.20 -7.69
CA PRO A 446 -14.46 28.47 -6.74
C PRO A 446 -15.32 27.26 -6.39
N ALA A 447 -15.60 26.37 -7.36
CA ALA A 447 -16.41 25.17 -7.14
C ALA A 447 -15.62 24.12 -6.31
N ILE A 448 -14.33 23.96 -6.56
CA ILE A 448 -13.45 23.07 -5.79
C ILE A 448 -13.31 23.59 -4.37
N LEU A 449 -13.09 24.88 -4.17
CA LEU A 449 -13.00 25.50 -2.85
C LEU A 449 -14.32 25.37 -2.07
N GLN A 450 -15.47 25.49 -2.75
CA GLN A 450 -16.76 25.23 -2.14
C GLN A 450 -16.93 23.76 -1.77
N LEU A 451 -16.47 22.83 -2.62
CA LEU A 451 -16.45 21.41 -2.29
C LEU A 451 -15.60 21.13 -1.05
N PHE A 452 -14.41 21.72 -0.94
CA PHE A 452 -13.55 21.55 0.24
C PHE A 452 -14.22 22.06 1.52
N ARG A 453 -14.93 23.19 1.49
CA ARG A 453 -15.74 23.63 2.65
C ARG A 453 -16.76 22.57 3.06
N ARG A 454 -17.47 22.02 2.09
CA ARG A 454 -18.47 20.97 2.36
C ARG A 454 -17.81 19.71 2.92
N GLN A 455 -16.66 19.33 2.41
CA GLN A 455 -15.91 18.17 2.92
C GLN A 455 -15.40 18.39 4.35
N GLN A 456 -15.02 19.62 4.72
CA GLN A 456 -14.70 19.95 6.12
C GLN A 456 -15.90 19.74 7.04
N GLU A 457 -17.08 20.23 6.66
CA GLU A 457 -18.35 20.02 7.43
C GLU A 457 -18.66 18.54 7.58
N VAL A 458 -18.53 17.77 6.50
CA VAL A 458 -18.73 16.30 6.51
C VAL A 458 -17.71 15.61 7.43
N GLY A 459 -16.46 16.02 7.36
CA GLY A 459 -15.39 15.48 8.22
C GLY A 459 -15.59 15.81 9.71
N GLU A 460 -16.00 17.04 10.03
CA GLU A 460 -16.37 17.42 11.41
C GLU A 460 -17.53 16.58 11.92
N TYR A 461 -18.56 16.39 11.11
CA TYR A 461 -19.68 15.54 11.46
C TYR A 461 -19.25 14.07 11.64
N ALA A 462 -18.43 13.52 10.73
CA ALA A 462 -17.95 12.16 10.83
C ALA A 462 -17.22 11.89 12.15
N TYR A 463 -16.42 12.84 12.64
CA TYR A 463 -15.78 12.71 13.95
C TYR A 463 -16.73 12.96 15.13
N SER A 464 -17.86 13.65 14.95
CA SER A 464 -18.81 13.92 16.02
C SER A 464 -19.68 12.71 16.38
N ILE A 465 -19.80 11.73 15.50
CA ILE A 465 -20.60 10.54 15.68
C ILE A 465 -19.73 9.31 16.04
N PRO A 466 -20.27 8.36 16.84
CA PRO A 466 -19.55 7.13 17.11
C PRO A 466 -19.31 6.35 15.82
N ARG A 467 -18.06 5.95 15.64
CA ARG A 467 -17.68 5.12 14.51
C ARG A 467 -18.23 3.72 14.70
N ALA A 468 -19.15 3.33 13.85
CA ALA A 468 -19.64 1.97 13.82
C ALA A 468 -18.73 1.11 12.94
N LYS A 469 -18.32 -0.06 13.42
CA LYS A 469 -17.71 -1.08 12.58
C LYS A 469 -18.67 -1.45 11.46
N GLY A 470 -18.16 -1.50 10.23
CA GLY A 470 -19.03 -1.65 9.08
C GLY A 470 -18.72 -2.84 8.23
N SER A 471 -17.47 -3.22 8.15
CA SER A 471 -17.05 -4.29 7.24
C SER A 471 -17.28 -5.66 7.86
N GLU A 472 -17.75 -6.58 7.04
CA GLU A 472 -17.95 -7.99 7.39
C GLU A 472 -16.93 -8.88 6.65
N ILE A 473 -16.07 -8.23 5.87
CA ILE A 473 -15.02 -8.83 5.03
C ILE A 473 -13.68 -8.26 5.46
N ALA A 474 -12.69 -9.13 5.67
CA ALA A 474 -11.30 -8.74 5.86
C ALA A 474 -10.42 -9.22 4.70
N CYS A 475 -9.62 -8.33 4.16
CA CYS A 475 -8.52 -8.66 3.26
C CYS A 475 -7.24 -8.84 4.08
N ILE A 476 -6.55 -9.95 3.87
CA ILE A 476 -5.33 -10.32 4.59
C ILE A 476 -4.17 -10.31 3.61
N TYR A 477 -3.17 -9.51 3.95
CA TYR A 477 -1.93 -9.38 3.20
C TYR A 477 -0.74 -9.82 4.03
N ASP A 478 0.13 -10.65 3.43
CA ASP A 478 1.39 -11.07 4.02
C ASP A 478 2.56 -10.32 3.38
N GLN A 479 3.16 -9.45 4.16
CA GLN A 479 4.30 -8.65 3.76
C GLN A 479 5.56 -9.50 3.54
N GLU A 480 5.79 -10.54 4.35
CA GLU A 480 6.99 -11.36 4.27
C GLU A 480 6.99 -12.28 3.05
N SER A 481 5.83 -12.71 2.58
CA SER A 481 5.69 -13.52 1.36
C SER A 481 6.26 -12.86 0.12
N ILE A 482 6.31 -11.53 0.10
CA ILE A 482 6.87 -10.76 -1.02
C ILE A 482 8.35 -11.09 -1.25
N HIS A 483 9.11 -11.32 -0.18
CA HIS A 483 10.55 -11.61 -0.29
C HIS A 483 10.86 -12.93 -1.02
N TYR A 484 9.86 -13.76 -1.24
CA TYR A 484 9.97 -15.04 -1.94
C TYR A 484 9.40 -15.02 -3.36
N THR A 485 8.95 -13.88 -3.87
CA THR A 485 8.25 -13.81 -5.16
C THR A 485 8.93 -12.89 -6.16
N SER A 486 8.70 -13.12 -7.45
CA SER A 486 9.11 -12.18 -8.48
C SER A 486 8.27 -10.91 -8.43
N ILE A 487 8.85 -9.82 -8.89
CA ILE A 487 8.19 -8.52 -8.99
C ILE A 487 6.91 -8.57 -9.83
N LEU A 488 6.92 -9.29 -10.93
CA LEU A 488 5.77 -9.35 -11.85
C LEU A 488 4.61 -10.18 -11.26
N THR A 489 4.92 -11.24 -10.49
CA THR A 489 3.88 -11.99 -9.77
C THR A 489 3.15 -11.10 -8.77
N ASN A 490 3.89 -10.31 -8.02
CA ASN A 490 3.31 -9.37 -7.08
C ASN A 490 2.41 -8.36 -7.77
N ARG A 491 2.87 -7.74 -8.85
CA ARG A 491 2.07 -6.83 -9.66
C ARG A 491 0.75 -7.45 -10.12
N GLN A 492 0.83 -8.63 -10.68
CA GLN A 492 -0.33 -9.28 -11.24
C GLN A 492 -1.38 -9.63 -10.20
N MET A 493 -0.94 -10.15 -9.05
CA MET A 493 -1.87 -10.56 -8.01
C MET A 493 -2.37 -9.38 -7.20
N LEU A 494 -1.46 -8.52 -6.77
CA LEU A 494 -1.75 -7.53 -5.76
C LEU A 494 -2.29 -6.25 -6.37
N ASP A 495 -1.62 -5.72 -7.37
CA ASP A 495 -2.05 -4.48 -8.00
C ASP A 495 -3.37 -4.65 -8.73
N TYR A 496 -3.44 -5.65 -9.58
CA TYR A 496 -4.62 -5.80 -10.41
C TYR A 496 -5.85 -6.17 -9.57
N PHE A 497 -5.72 -7.15 -8.69
CA PHE A 497 -6.81 -7.56 -7.83
C PHE A 497 -7.24 -6.46 -6.88
N ARG A 498 -6.29 -5.83 -6.20
CA ARG A 498 -6.51 -4.71 -5.28
C ARG A 498 -7.14 -3.50 -5.98
N THR A 499 -6.62 -3.13 -7.15
CA THR A 499 -7.05 -1.92 -7.82
C THR A 499 -8.39 -2.08 -8.54
N THR A 500 -8.67 -3.24 -9.11
CA THR A 500 -9.82 -3.42 -9.98
C THR A 500 -11.01 -4.01 -9.24
N ASP A 501 -10.81 -5.11 -8.58
CA ASP A 501 -11.94 -5.94 -8.17
C ASP A 501 -12.38 -5.69 -6.73
N MET A 502 -11.47 -5.38 -5.81
CA MET A 502 -11.86 -5.20 -4.41
C MET A 502 -12.74 -3.97 -4.18
N ASN A 503 -12.60 -2.93 -4.96
CA ASN A 503 -13.43 -1.74 -4.85
C ASN A 503 -14.79 -1.85 -5.58
N ARG A 504 -15.04 -2.96 -6.29
CA ARG A 504 -16.25 -3.19 -7.09
C ARG A 504 -17.14 -4.32 -6.58
N ILE A 505 -16.87 -4.86 -5.42
CA ILE A 505 -17.67 -5.93 -4.84
C ILE A 505 -19.00 -5.46 -4.24
N GLY A 506 -19.23 -4.16 -4.18
CA GLY A 506 -20.45 -3.57 -3.60
C GLY A 506 -20.52 -3.62 -2.08
N ALA A 507 -19.43 -3.92 -1.38
CA ALA A 507 -19.36 -4.01 0.08
C ALA A 507 -18.18 -3.22 0.64
N GLY A 508 -18.22 -2.88 1.93
CA GLY A 508 -17.06 -2.43 2.68
C GLY A 508 -16.11 -3.59 2.97
N MET A 509 -14.81 -3.29 3.02
CA MET A 509 -13.76 -4.24 3.34
C MET A 509 -12.74 -3.59 4.27
N ASP A 510 -12.28 -4.34 5.29
CA ASP A 510 -11.18 -3.96 6.17
C ASP A 510 -9.90 -4.66 5.72
N TYR A 511 -8.75 -4.00 5.87
CA TYR A 511 -7.47 -4.46 5.31
C TYR A 511 -6.43 -4.61 6.43
N TYR A 512 -5.88 -5.82 6.57
CA TYR A 512 -4.95 -6.16 7.64
C TYR A 512 -3.68 -6.85 7.12
N TYR A 513 -2.57 -6.57 7.77
CA TYR A 513 -1.41 -7.46 7.71
C TYR A 513 -1.72 -8.78 8.42
N HIS A 514 -1.20 -9.88 7.90
CA HIS A 514 -1.49 -11.21 8.45
C HIS A 514 -1.10 -11.35 9.94
N ASN A 515 -0.08 -10.61 10.38
CA ASN A 515 0.36 -10.58 11.78
C ASN A 515 -0.75 -10.19 12.76
N ASP A 516 -1.71 -9.40 12.30
CA ASP A 516 -2.84 -8.95 13.12
C ASP A 516 -3.88 -10.04 13.39
N LEU A 517 -3.83 -11.16 12.69
CA LEU A 517 -4.69 -12.31 13.00
C LEU A 517 -4.50 -12.84 14.42
N LEU A 518 -3.31 -12.61 14.99
CA LEU A 518 -2.98 -12.93 16.39
C LEU A 518 -3.34 -11.79 17.37
N HIS A 519 -3.67 -10.61 16.88
CA HIS A 519 -3.97 -9.47 17.74
C HIS A 519 -5.34 -9.67 18.43
N PRO A 520 -5.42 -9.53 19.78
CA PRO A 520 -6.64 -9.83 20.52
C PRO A 520 -7.83 -8.92 20.15
N ASP A 521 -7.55 -7.70 19.71
CA ASP A 521 -8.58 -6.71 19.36
C ASP A 521 -8.96 -6.75 17.87
N MET A 522 -8.34 -7.60 17.05
CA MET A 522 -8.77 -7.79 15.67
C MET A 522 -10.14 -8.46 15.64
N PRO A 523 -11.16 -7.85 15.02
CA PRO A 523 -12.50 -8.43 14.94
C PRO A 523 -12.52 -9.78 14.22
N ASP A 524 -13.56 -10.57 14.48
CA ASP A 524 -13.88 -11.73 13.67
C ASP A 524 -14.79 -11.30 12.50
N TYR A 525 -14.50 -11.81 11.30
CA TYR A 525 -15.18 -11.48 10.05
C TYR A 525 -15.96 -12.68 9.50
N LYS A 526 -17.04 -12.42 8.77
CA LYS A 526 -17.80 -13.47 8.08
C LYS A 526 -17.04 -14.04 6.90
N MET A 527 -16.25 -13.18 6.22
CA MET A 527 -15.40 -13.58 5.11
C MET A 527 -13.98 -13.03 5.28
N TYR A 528 -13.00 -13.88 4.98
CA TYR A 528 -11.59 -13.49 4.84
C TYR A 528 -11.14 -13.71 3.41
N LEU A 529 -10.45 -12.75 2.86
CA LEU A 529 -9.82 -12.81 1.54
C LEU A 529 -8.30 -12.81 1.74
N VAL A 530 -7.66 -13.96 1.54
CA VAL A 530 -6.22 -14.15 1.75
C VAL A 530 -5.53 -14.06 0.40
N ILE A 531 -4.89 -12.92 0.13
CA ILE A 531 -4.45 -12.61 -1.23
C ILE A 531 -3.05 -13.12 -1.57
N ASN A 532 -2.13 -13.22 -0.60
CA ASN A 532 -0.73 -13.56 -0.86
C ASN A 532 -0.02 -14.29 0.29
N ALA A 533 -0.71 -15.02 1.13
CA ALA A 533 -0.09 -15.79 2.21
C ALA A 533 0.72 -16.99 1.67
N PHE A 534 1.79 -16.72 0.91
CA PHE A 534 2.59 -17.74 0.25
C PHE A 534 3.57 -18.43 1.21
N ALA A 535 4.22 -17.63 2.08
CA ALA A 535 5.25 -18.10 3.02
C ALA A 535 4.72 -18.00 4.46
N MET A 536 4.26 -19.12 5.02
CA MET A 536 3.61 -19.15 6.33
C MET A 536 4.25 -20.22 7.21
N THR A 537 4.64 -19.84 8.42
CA THR A 537 5.11 -20.76 9.47
C THR A 537 3.97 -21.64 10.01
N ALA A 538 4.31 -22.70 10.74
CA ALA A 538 3.31 -23.57 11.37
C ALA A 538 2.44 -22.82 12.40
N GLU A 539 3.02 -21.89 13.14
CA GLU A 539 2.32 -21.06 14.13
C GLU A 539 1.29 -20.14 13.44
N GLU A 540 1.70 -19.42 12.40
CA GLU A 540 0.82 -18.55 11.64
C GLU A 540 -0.35 -19.30 11.00
N ARG A 541 -0.10 -20.48 10.43
CA ARG A 541 -1.15 -21.35 9.88
C ARG A 541 -2.17 -21.77 10.95
N SER A 542 -1.69 -22.14 12.13
CA SER A 542 -2.54 -22.52 13.25
C SER A 542 -3.40 -21.36 13.72
N ALA A 543 -2.81 -20.17 13.84
CA ALA A 543 -3.50 -18.94 14.22
C ALA A 543 -4.58 -18.56 13.22
N MET A 544 -4.29 -18.62 11.93
CA MET A 544 -5.27 -18.37 10.86
C MET A 544 -6.46 -19.32 10.98
N LYS A 545 -6.22 -20.64 11.05
CA LYS A 545 -7.28 -21.64 11.16
C LYS A 545 -8.14 -21.44 12.41
N GLU A 546 -7.50 -21.16 13.56
CA GLU A 546 -8.22 -20.86 14.80
C GLU A 546 -9.11 -19.63 14.63
N LYS A 547 -8.59 -18.54 14.03
CA LYS A 547 -9.35 -17.32 13.77
C LYS A 547 -10.56 -17.59 12.89
N PHE A 548 -10.41 -18.36 11.81
CA PHE A 548 -11.47 -18.70 10.87
C PHE A 548 -12.55 -19.57 11.50
N ALA A 549 -12.17 -20.48 12.40
CA ALA A 549 -13.10 -21.39 13.06
C ALA A 549 -13.99 -20.70 14.10
N ARG A 550 -13.58 -19.56 14.67
CA ARG A 550 -14.30 -18.88 15.77
C ARG A 550 -15.77 -18.58 15.47
N ASN A 551 -16.06 -18.18 14.22
CA ASN A 551 -17.41 -17.85 13.79
C ASN A 551 -17.85 -18.61 12.53
N GLY A 552 -17.12 -19.63 12.13
CA GLY A 552 -17.42 -20.44 10.94
C GLY A 552 -17.29 -19.65 9.64
N ALA A 553 -16.25 -18.84 9.51
CA ALA A 553 -16.04 -17.93 8.40
C ALA A 553 -15.93 -18.63 7.03
N VAL A 554 -16.21 -17.90 5.97
CA VAL A 554 -15.82 -18.23 4.59
C VAL A 554 -14.45 -17.64 4.31
N VAL A 555 -13.51 -18.45 3.86
CA VAL A 555 -12.12 -18.02 3.59
C VAL A 555 -11.78 -18.28 2.15
N VAL A 556 -11.43 -17.22 1.44
CA VAL A 556 -11.02 -17.27 0.03
C VAL A 556 -9.50 -17.19 -0.05
N PHE A 557 -8.87 -18.27 -0.47
CA PHE A 557 -7.44 -18.36 -0.72
C PHE A 557 -7.15 -18.21 -2.20
N LEU A 558 -6.11 -17.44 -2.52
CA LEU A 558 -5.66 -17.23 -3.88
C LEU A 558 -4.33 -17.94 -4.16
N TYR A 559 -4.24 -18.53 -5.34
CA TYR A 559 -3.01 -19.04 -5.97
C TYR A 559 -2.17 -19.94 -5.04
N ALA A 560 -0.96 -19.53 -4.75
CA ALA A 560 0.05 -20.30 -4.03
C ALA A 560 -0.04 -20.15 -2.49
N SER A 561 -1.23 -19.86 -1.94
CA SER A 561 -1.40 -19.71 -0.50
C SER A 561 -0.84 -20.92 0.26
N GLY A 562 0.14 -20.67 1.13
CA GLY A 562 0.80 -21.70 1.92
C GLY A 562 1.85 -22.54 1.17
N PHE A 563 2.24 -22.19 -0.05
CA PHE A 563 3.19 -22.98 -0.86
C PHE A 563 4.58 -23.10 -0.21
N ILE A 564 4.99 -22.08 0.57
CA ILE A 564 6.23 -22.03 1.32
C ILE A 564 5.94 -22.17 2.82
N LYS A 565 6.70 -23.03 3.49
CA LYS A 565 6.69 -23.21 4.94
C LYS A 565 8.12 -23.06 5.48
N PRO A 566 8.52 -21.84 5.89
CA PRO A 566 9.90 -21.54 6.25
C PRO A 566 10.49 -22.42 7.36
N ASP A 567 9.64 -22.90 8.28
CA ASP A 567 9.99 -23.74 9.42
C ASP A 567 9.78 -25.25 9.19
N ALA A 568 9.57 -25.69 7.93
CA ALA A 568 9.42 -27.11 7.63
C ALA A 568 10.70 -27.91 7.96
N ALA A 569 10.53 -29.12 8.48
CA ALA A 569 11.63 -30.02 8.77
C ALA A 569 12.27 -30.66 7.51
N GLY A 570 11.54 -30.71 6.41
CA GLY A 570 11.97 -31.18 5.09
C GLY A 570 12.05 -30.04 4.07
N SER A 571 11.66 -30.31 2.82
CA SER A 571 11.55 -29.23 1.84
C SER A 571 10.60 -28.13 2.32
N ARG A 572 11.04 -26.90 2.22
CA ARG A 572 10.29 -25.70 2.65
C ARG A 572 9.31 -25.21 1.61
N ILE A 573 9.27 -25.82 0.43
CA ILE A 573 8.37 -25.46 -0.67
C ILE A 573 7.66 -26.70 -1.24
N GLY A 574 6.35 -26.60 -1.47
CA GLY A 574 5.59 -27.70 -2.06
C GLY A 574 4.09 -27.64 -1.82
N VAL A 575 3.34 -28.38 -2.64
CA VAL A 575 1.87 -28.43 -2.59
C VAL A 575 1.31 -28.99 -1.27
N GLY A 576 2.03 -29.89 -0.61
CA GLY A 576 1.62 -30.42 0.70
C GLY A 576 1.49 -29.34 1.78
N HIS A 577 2.25 -28.25 1.66
CA HIS A 577 2.11 -27.11 2.56
C HIS A 577 0.86 -26.26 2.23
N MET A 578 0.46 -26.21 0.96
CA MET A 578 -0.80 -25.58 0.54
C MET A 578 -1.99 -26.40 1.07
N GLU A 579 -1.95 -27.73 0.91
CA GLU A 579 -2.99 -28.64 1.39
C GLU A 579 -3.22 -28.48 2.91
N ASP A 580 -2.14 -28.34 3.67
CA ASP A 580 -2.22 -28.08 5.12
C ASP A 580 -2.96 -26.78 5.43
N LEU A 581 -2.72 -25.69 4.69
CA LEU A 581 -3.37 -24.40 4.96
C LEU A 581 -4.79 -24.35 4.40
N ILE A 582 -4.97 -24.74 3.14
CA ILE A 582 -6.23 -24.59 2.38
C ILE A 582 -7.26 -25.67 2.77
N GLY A 583 -6.79 -26.83 3.24
CA GLY A 583 -7.65 -27.95 3.62
C GLY A 583 -8.21 -28.75 2.43
N MET A 584 -7.58 -28.65 1.25
CA MET A 584 -7.91 -29.41 0.04
C MET A 584 -6.65 -30.03 -0.54
N LYS A 585 -6.78 -31.15 -1.22
CA LYS A 585 -5.68 -31.74 -2.00
C LYS A 585 -5.42 -30.88 -3.24
N ILE A 586 -4.15 -30.58 -3.50
CA ILE A 586 -3.69 -29.70 -4.57
C ILE A 586 -2.72 -30.45 -5.48
N GLY A 587 -2.97 -30.39 -6.78
CA GLY A 587 -2.03 -30.83 -7.80
C GLY A 587 -1.26 -29.64 -8.38
N ARG A 588 -0.07 -29.92 -8.92
CA ARG A 588 0.76 -28.96 -9.65
C ARG A 588 0.90 -29.39 -11.10
N PHE A 589 0.81 -28.44 -12.01
CA PHE A 589 1.13 -28.68 -13.43
C PHE A 589 2.65 -28.74 -13.66
N GLU A 590 3.06 -29.51 -14.66
CA GLU A 590 4.41 -29.41 -15.16
C GLU A 590 4.53 -28.19 -16.10
N GLY A 591 5.44 -27.26 -15.77
CA GLY A 591 5.65 -26.02 -16.52
C GLY A 591 4.54 -24.99 -16.34
N THR A 592 4.41 -24.12 -17.32
CA THR A 592 3.42 -23.03 -17.34
C THR A 592 2.01 -23.55 -17.67
N HIS A 593 1.01 -22.91 -17.11
CA HIS A 593 -0.39 -23.21 -17.39
C HIS A 593 -1.23 -21.95 -17.59
N SER A 594 -2.29 -22.03 -18.38
CA SER A 594 -3.23 -20.91 -18.56
C SER A 594 -4.11 -20.74 -17.33
N PRO A 595 -4.31 -19.53 -16.81
CA PRO A 595 -5.21 -19.28 -15.69
C PRO A 595 -6.69 -19.29 -16.07
N ARG A 596 -7.03 -19.43 -17.35
CA ARG A 596 -8.40 -19.32 -17.88
C ARG A 596 -9.25 -20.53 -17.52
N TYR A 597 -10.41 -20.26 -16.92
CA TYR A 597 -11.38 -21.28 -16.55
C TYR A 597 -12.82 -20.83 -16.81
N LYS A 598 -13.74 -21.79 -16.82
CA LYS A 598 -15.18 -21.56 -16.86
C LYS A 598 -15.81 -22.06 -15.57
N LEU A 599 -16.86 -21.39 -15.15
CA LEU A 599 -17.71 -21.86 -14.07
C LEU A 599 -18.58 -23.04 -14.53
N LEU A 600 -18.95 -23.86 -13.57
CA LEU A 600 -19.94 -24.93 -13.77
C LEU A 600 -21.34 -24.40 -13.42
N ASP A 601 -22.35 -24.97 -14.05
CA ASP A 601 -23.74 -24.63 -13.76
C ASP A 601 -24.19 -25.14 -12.39
N GLY A 602 -25.26 -24.53 -11.84
CA GLY A 602 -25.96 -25.02 -10.64
C GLY A 602 -25.40 -24.47 -9.33
N PHE A 603 -24.64 -23.37 -9.36
CA PHE A 603 -24.09 -22.70 -8.17
C PHE A 603 -24.60 -21.28 -7.99
N ASP A 604 -25.84 -20.99 -8.43
CA ASP A 604 -26.47 -19.66 -8.32
C ASP A 604 -26.64 -19.20 -6.85
N ASP A 605 -26.69 -20.13 -5.90
CA ASP A 605 -26.72 -19.86 -4.47
C ASP A 605 -25.36 -19.37 -3.91
N VAL A 606 -24.26 -19.80 -4.54
CA VAL A 606 -22.88 -19.40 -4.18
C VAL A 606 -22.39 -18.22 -5.03
N LEU A 607 -22.72 -18.22 -6.30
CA LEU A 607 -22.23 -17.29 -7.32
C LEU A 607 -23.37 -16.59 -8.09
N PRO A 608 -24.32 -15.94 -7.39
CA PRO A 608 -25.53 -15.38 -8.02
C PRO A 608 -25.26 -14.19 -8.95
N LEU A 609 -24.06 -13.63 -8.92
CA LEU A 609 -23.67 -12.48 -9.73
C LEU A 609 -22.73 -12.88 -10.89
N ALA A 610 -22.39 -14.16 -11.00
CA ALA A 610 -21.52 -14.66 -12.05
C ALA A 610 -22.22 -14.61 -13.42
N GLU A 611 -21.46 -14.27 -14.46
CA GLU A 611 -21.95 -14.24 -15.83
C GLU A 611 -21.81 -15.63 -16.47
N PRO A 612 -22.90 -16.21 -17.02
CA PRO A 612 -22.83 -17.47 -17.75
C PRO A 612 -21.85 -17.36 -18.94
N ASP A 613 -21.18 -18.47 -19.27
CA ASP A 613 -20.27 -18.60 -20.42
C ASP A 613 -19.03 -17.69 -20.41
N ARG A 614 -18.84 -16.86 -19.38
CA ARG A 614 -17.67 -16.01 -19.26
C ARG A 614 -16.41 -16.82 -18.98
N ILE A 615 -15.28 -16.34 -19.50
CA ILE A 615 -13.95 -16.85 -19.15
C ILE A 615 -13.44 -16.07 -17.95
N TYR A 616 -13.12 -16.80 -16.87
CA TYR A 616 -12.56 -16.28 -15.64
C TYR A 616 -11.06 -16.58 -15.53
N GLY A 617 -10.40 -16.04 -14.51
CA GLY A 617 -8.97 -16.20 -14.22
C GLY A 617 -8.07 -15.19 -14.91
N VAL A 618 -8.62 -14.35 -15.76
CA VAL A 618 -7.93 -13.24 -16.44
C VAL A 618 -8.83 -12.00 -16.46
N PRO A 619 -8.24 -10.79 -16.48
CA PRO A 619 -9.01 -9.57 -16.65
C PRO A 619 -9.55 -9.43 -18.09
N ASP A 620 -10.60 -8.63 -18.26
CA ASP A 620 -11.18 -8.36 -19.59
C ASP A 620 -10.23 -7.61 -20.51
N ARG A 621 -9.38 -6.80 -19.96
CA ARG A 621 -8.38 -6.04 -20.69
C ARG A 621 -7.07 -5.99 -19.91
N VAL A 622 -5.99 -5.93 -20.64
CA VAL A 622 -4.69 -5.62 -20.06
C VAL A 622 -4.73 -4.17 -19.58
N VAL A 623 -4.54 -3.99 -18.27
CA VAL A 623 -4.34 -2.65 -17.72
C VAL A 623 -2.88 -2.29 -17.94
N ARG A 624 -2.62 -1.22 -18.66
CA ARG A 624 -1.28 -0.67 -18.82
C ARG A 624 -1.11 0.46 -17.83
N SER A 625 -0.25 0.28 -16.87
CA SER A 625 0.24 1.41 -16.08
C SER A 625 1.25 2.18 -16.91
N ASN A 626 0.95 3.43 -17.19
CA ASN A 626 1.84 4.27 -18.01
C ASN A 626 2.79 5.10 -17.16
N VAL A 627 2.74 4.95 -15.83
CA VAL A 627 3.20 6.08 -15.03
C VAL A 627 4.70 6.19 -14.94
N TRP A 628 5.51 5.17 -14.90
CA TRP A 628 6.95 5.42 -14.71
C TRP A 628 7.87 4.32 -15.24
N LEU A 629 7.46 3.07 -15.23
CA LEU A 629 8.36 1.93 -15.48
C LEU A 629 7.79 0.86 -16.41
N GLY A 630 6.77 1.18 -17.18
CA GLY A 630 6.25 0.28 -18.19
C GLY A 630 5.02 -0.53 -17.73
N ASN A 631 4.51 -1.28 -18.63
CA ASN A 631 3.24 -1.95 -18.60
C ASN A 631 3.05 -2.85 -17.39
N SER A 632 2.12 -2.51 -16.50
CA SER A 632 1.54 -3.50 -15.62
C SER A 632 0.49 -4.28 -16.38
N SER A 633 0.57 -5.57 -16.38
CA SER A 633 -0.41 -6.43 -16.98
C SER A 633 -0.43 -7.74 -16.22
N THR A 634 -1.59 -8.38 -16.18
CA THR A 634 -1.72 -9.71 -15.61
C THR A 634 -1.04 -10.73 -16.51
N ALA A 635 -0.26 -11.64 -15.95
CA ALA A 635 0.31 -12.71 -16.72
C ALA A 635 -0.80 -13.56 -17.33
N PRO A 636 -0.72 -13.86 -18.61
CA PRO A 636 -1.66 -14.74 -19.27
C PRO A 636 -1.43 -16.21 -18.93
N PHE A 637 -0.46 -16.52 -18.07
CA PHE A 637 -0.11 -17.87 -17.63
C PHE A 637 0.34 -17.88 -16.16
N MET A 638 0.37 -19.07 -15.56
CA MET A 638 0.84 -19.34 -14.21
C MET A 638 2.08 -20.24 -14.24
N ASN A 639 3.07 -19.93 -13.41
CA ASN A 639 4.20 -20.83 -13.14
C ASN A 639 4.75 -20.59 -11.73
N PRO A 640 4.56 -21.55 -10.80
CA PRO A 640 3.86 -22.82 -10.96
C PRO A 640 2.36 -22.64 -11.18
N GLY A 641 1.76 -23.53 -11.93
CA GLY A 641 0.31 -23.66 -12.06
C GLY A 641 -0.23 -24.73 -11.11
N PHE A 642 -1.40 -24.50 -10.55
CA PHE A 642 -2.03 -25.41 -9.59
C PHE A 642 -3.44 -25.80 -10.03
N TYR A 643 -3.95 -26.92 -9.48
CA TYR A 643 -5.32 -27.35 -9.62
C TYR A 643 -5.78 -28.09 -8.37
N ILE A 644 -7.09 -28.16 -8.16
CA ILE A 644 -7.67 -28.91 -7.06
C ILE A 644 -7.80 -30.39 -7.48
N ASP A 645 -7.27 -31.28 -6.63
CA ASP A 645 -7.27 -32.76 -6.85
C ASP A 645 -7.93 -33.46 -5.66
N ASP A 646 -9.03 -32.89 -5.17
CA ASP A 646 -9.75 -33.33 -3.98
C ASP A 646 -11.19 -33.74 -4.32
N ASP A 647 -11.47 -35.07 -4.29
CA ASP A 647 -12.79 -35.61 -4.57
C ASP A 647 -13.88 -35.18 -3.57
N SER A 648 -13.48 -34.69 -2.40
CA SER A 648 -14.41 -34.19 -1.37
C SER A 648 -14.72 -32.70 -1.50
N ALA A 649 -14.04 -31.98 -2.38
CA ALA A 649 -14.30 -30.58 -2.67
C ALA A 649 -15.43 -30.40 -3.69
N ILE A 650 -16.23 -29.36 -3.51
CA ILE A 650 -17.26 -28.96 -4.48
C ILE A 650 -16.57 -28.09 -5.52
N VAL A 651 -16.42 -28.61 -6.74
CA VAL A 651 -15.80 -27.88 -7.85
C VAL A 651 -16.78 -26.88 -8.42
N LEU A 652 -16.38 -25.61 -8.44
CA LEU A 652 -17.16 -24.48 -8.96
C LEU A 652 -16.74 -24.09 -10.38
N GLY A 653 -15.48 -24.36 -10.77
CA GLY A 653 -14.96 -23.99 -12.08
C GLY A 653 -13.82 -24.90 -12.54
N ARG A 654 -13.67 -25.03 -13.86
CA ARG A 654 -12.67 -25.88 -14.49
C ARG A 654 -11.87 -25.16 -15.57
N TYR A 655 -10.58 -25.47 -15.65
CA TYR A 655 -9.71 -25.02 -16.74
C TYR A 655 -10.24 -25.48 -18.10
N GLY A 656 -10.18 -24.58 -19.08
CA GLY A 656 -10.66 -24.90 -20.44
C GLY A 656 -9.75 -25.86 -21.20
N LEU A 657 -8.46 -25.94 -20.86
CA LEU A 657 -7.48 -26.74 -21.61
C LEU A 657 -7.55 -28.23 -21.26
N ASP A 658 -7.74 -28.59 -20.01
CA ASP A 658 -7.61 -29.96 -19.54
C ASP A 658 -8.76 -30.45 -18.65
N GLY A 659 -9.68 -29.53 -18.32
CA GLY A 659 -10.84 -29.86 -17.49
C GLY A 659 -10.53 -30.06 -16.00
N LYS A 660 -9.30 -29.83 -15.54
CA LYS A 660 -8.96 -29.89 -14.12
C LYS A 660 -9.66 -28.77 -13.34
N ALA A 661 -9.89 -29.01 -12.05
CA ALA A 661 -10.57 -28.03 -11.21
C ALA A 661 -9.69 -26.80 -10.92
N ALA A 662 -10.21 -25.61 -11.22
CA ALA A 662 -9.55 -24.33 -11.06
C ALA A 662 -10.08 -23.54 -9.85
N LEU A 663 -11.35 -23.75 -9.50
CA LEU A 663 -12.03 -23.08 -8.40
C LEU A 663 -12.88 -24.12 -7.67
N ALA A 664 -12.76 -24.20 -6.35
CA ALA A 664 -13.55 -25.12 -5.56
C ALA A 664 -13.80 -24.60 -4.14
N MET A 665 -14.78 -25.20 -3.46
CA MET A 665 -15.07 -24.93 -2.06
C MET A 665 -15.16 -26.23 -1.26
N LYS A 666 -14.83 -26.15 0.04
CA LYS A 666 -14.91 -27.28 0.96
C LYS A 666 -15.16 -26.80 2.38
N LYS A 667 -16.15 -27.41 3.03
CA LYS A 667 -16.38 -27.20 4.46
C LYS A 667 -15.33 -27.95 5.27
N GLN A 668 -14.64 -27.25 6.15
CA GLN A 668 -13.61 -27.82 6.98
C GLN A 668 -14.20 -28.46 8.26
N PRO A 669 -13.50 -29.47 8.83
CA PRO A 669 -13.96 -30.12 10.05
C PRO A 669 -14.15 -29.18 11.24
N GLU A 670 -13.36 -28.09 11.30
CA GLU A 670 -13.38 -27.06 12.33
C GLU A 670 -14.56 -26.09 12.16
N GLY A 671 -15.38 -26.24 11.12
CA GLY A 671 -16.64 -25.50 10.93
C GLY A 671 -16.57 -24.30 9.99
N TRP A 672 -15.40 -23.89 9.51
CA TRP A 672 -15.25 -22.83 8.51
C TRP A 672 -15.32 -23.40 7.08
N THR A 673 -15.49 -22.53 6.09
CA THR A 673 -15.54 -22.94 4.68
C THR A 673 -14.32 -22.39 3.94
N SER A 674 -13.52 -23.26 3.34
CA SER A 674 -12.44 -22.91 2.44
C SER A 674 -12.96 -22.78 1.02
N ILE A 675 -12.63 -21.67 0.36
CA ILE A 675 -12.76 -21.48 -1.08
C ILE A 675 -11.34 -21.27 -1.62
N TYR A 676 -10.98 -22.01 -2.64
CA TYR A 676 -9.66 -21.90 -3.24
C TYR A 676 -9.75 -21.61 -4.74
N SER A 677 -9.12 -20.50 -5.14
CA SER A 677 -8.89 -20.12 -6.53
C SER A 677 -7.43 -20.44 -6.89
N ALA A 678 -7.21 -21.47 -7.68
CA ALA A 678 -5.88 -21.82 -8.17
C ALA A 678 -5.29 -20.77 -9.15
N PRO A 679 -6.08 -20.09 -10.01
CA PRO A 679 -5.65 -18.87 -10.68
C PRO A 679 -5.41 -17.71 -9.70
N GLN A 680 -4.47 -16.86 -10.08
CA GLN A 680 -4.07 -15.67 -9.30
C GLN A 680 -5.16 -14.61 -9.24
N TYR A 681 -5.98 -14.50 -10.26
CA TYR A 681 -6.94 -13.43 -10.45
C TYR A 681 -8.37 -13.91 -10.23
N LEU A 682 -9.10 -13.16 -9.40
CA LEU A 682 -10.50 -13.40 -9.08
C LEU A 682 -11.32 -12.14 -9.34
N ARG A 683 -12.36 -12.24 -10.13
CA ARG A 683 -13.21 -11.09 -10.51
C ARG A 683 -14.12 -10.66 -9.37
N SER A 684 -14.48 -9.37 -9.38
CA SER A 684 -15.33 -8.75 -8.35
C SER A 684 -16.68 -9.44 -8.16
N GLU A 685 -17.34 -9.88 -9.25
CA GLU A 685 -18.63 -10.56 -9.17
C GLU A 685 -18.53 -11.93 -8.45
N LEU A 686 -17.39 -12.62 -8.52
CA LEU A 686 -17.16 -13.85 -7.78
C LEU A 686 -16.93 -13.57 -6.30
N VAL A 687 -16.12 -12.55 -5.98
CA VAL A 687 -15.87 -12.13 -4.59
C VAL A 687 -17.17 -11.67 -3.94
N ALA A 688 -17.99 -10.89 -4.65
CA ALA A 688 -19.31 -10.46 -4.19
C ALA A 688 -20.27 -11.65 -3.98
N GLY A 689 -20.22 -12.65 -4.85
CA GLY A 689 -20.96 -13.90 -4.68
C GLY A 689 -20.57 -14.63 -3.39
N PHE A 690 -19.27 -14.82 -3.16
CA PHE A 690 -18.76 -15.44 -1.94
C PHE A 690 -19.09 -14.64 -0.69
N ALA A 691 -19.07 -13.32 -0.77
CA ALA A 691 -19.48 -12.45 0.33
C ALA A 691 -20.96 -12.66 0.68
N ARG A 692 -21.85 -12.74 -0.31
CA ARG A 692 -23.27 -13.10 -0.09
C ARG A 692 -23.43 -14.50 0.50
N TYR A 693 -22.72 -15.47 -0.02
CA TYR A 693 -22.72 -16.84 0.53
C TYR A 693 -22.28 -16.86 2.01
N ALA A 694 -21.29 -16.04 2.38
CA ALA A 694 -20.85 -15.83 3.74
C ALA A 694 -21.87 -15.04 4.62
N GLY A 695 -22.95 -14.54 4.03
CA GLY A 695 -23.95 -13.69 4.71
C GLY A 695 -23.46 -12.25 4.95
N CYS A 696 -22.50 -11.77 4.17
CA CYS A 696 -22.09 -10.38 4.21
C CYS A 696 -23.09 -9.47 3.49
N HIS A 697 -23.24 -8.24 4.00
CA HIS A 697 -24.07 -7.23 3.37
C HIS A 697 -23.38 -6.61 2.15
N LEU A 698 -24.11 -6.51 1.03
CA LEU A 698 -23.73 -5.75 -0.14
C LEU A 698 -24.62 -4.52 -0.27
N PHE A 699 -24.01 -3.35 -0.38
CA PHE A 699 -24.72 -2.08 -0.57
C PHE A 699 -25.26 -1.93 -2.00
N THR A 700 -24.69 -2.63 -2.96
CA THR A 700 -25.19 -2.71 -4.34
C THR A 700 -24.74 -4.03 -4.98
N HIS A 701 -25.46 -4.45 -6.03
CA HIS A 701 -25.08 -5.59 -6.87
C HIS A 701 -24.45 -5.15 -8.20
N SER A 702 -24.22 -3.83 -8.35
CA SER A 702 -23.53 -3.30 -9.53
C SER A 702 -22.02 -3.35 -9.36
N ASP A 703 -21.31 -3.27 -10.49
CA ASP A 703 -19.85 -3.20 -10.57
C ASP A 703 -19.30 -1.76 -10.43
N ASP A 704 -20.04 -0.88 -9.78
CA ASP A 704 -19.60 0.48 -9.47
C ASP A 704 -18.57 0.47 -8.33
N CYS A 705 -17.71 1.49 -8.29
CA CYS A 705 -16.79 1.66 -7.19
C CYS A 705 -17.53 2.06 -5.92
N VAL A 706 -17.37 1.28 -4.85
CA VAL A 706 -18.04 1.47 -3.56
C VAL A 706 -17.02 1.49 -2.42
N TYR A 707 -17.13 2.53 -1.59
CA TYR A 707 -16.49 2.59 -0.28
C TYR A 707 -17.58 2.75 0.77
N ALA A 708 -17.57 1.90 1.77
CA ALA A 708 -18.65 1.90 2.76
C ALA A 708 -18.20 1.47 4.15
N ASN A 709 -18.88 2.03 5.14
CA ASN A 709 -18.95 1.54 6.50
C ASN A 709 -20.39 1.73 6.98
N ARG A 710 -20.70 1.48 8.26
CA ARG A 710 -22.08 1.63 8.73
C ARG A 710 -22.59 3.07 8.84
N ASN A 711 -21.69 4.06 8.79
CA ASN A 711 -22.06 5.47 8.89
C ASN A 711 -22.18 6.16 7.54
N PHE A 712 -21.35 5.73 6.56
CA PHE A 712 -21.24 6.36 5.25
C PHE A 712 -21.17 5.33 4.13
N LEU A 713 -21.73 5.71 3.00
CA LEU A 713 -21.65 4.98 1.73
C LEU A 713 -21.27 5.96 0.63
N THR A 714 -20.17 5.69 -0.05
CA THR A 714 -19.75 6.41 -1.26
C THR A 714 -19.82 5.48 -2.45
N ILE A 715 -20.50 5.92 -3.51
CA ILE A 715 -20.60 5.22 -4.79
C ILE A 715 -20.13 6.13 -5.91
N HIS A 716 -19.27 5.62 -6.78
CA HIS A 716 -18.81 6.29 -8.00
C HIS A 716 -19.17 5.46 -9.21
N GLY A 717 -19.94 6.06 -10.11
CA GLY A 717 -20.55 5.37 -11.23
C GLY A 717 -19.55 4.93 -12.31
N ASN A 718 -19.44 3.62 -12.53
CA ASN A 718 -18.65 3.05 -13.62
C ASN A 718 -19.36 3.22 -14.99
N ARG A 719 -20.69 3.21 -14.99
CA ARG A 719 -21.55 3.41 -16.16
C ARG A 719 -22.81 4.17 -15.78
N THR A 720 -23.42 4.83 -16.76
CA THR A 720 -24.67 5.57 -16.56
C THR A 720 -25.86 4.60 -16.44
N GLY A 721 -26.72 4.82 -15.47
CA GLY A 721 -27.96 4.07 -15.29
C GLY A 721 -28.52 4.09 -13.86
N ASN A 722 -29.63 3.40 -13.67
CA ASN A 722 -30.23 3.23 -12.37
C ASN A 722 -29.46 2.20 -11.53
N ARG A 723 -29.43 2.43 -10.22
CA ARG A 723 -28.84 1.54 -9.21
C ARG A 723 -29.79 1.42 -8.04
N THR A 724 -29.87 0.22 -7.47
CA THR A 724 -30.49 0.01 -6.17
C THR A 724 -29.38 -0.05 -5.13
N LEU A 725 -29.51 0.76 -4.08
CA LEU A 725 -28.64 0.73 -2.91
C LEU A 725 -29.40 0.09 -1.77
N TYR A 726 -28.81 -0.92 -1.14
CA TYR A 726 -29.35 -1.66 0.00
C TYR A 726 -28.65 -1.23 1.28
N PHE A 727 -29.39 -1.15 2.37
CA PHE A 727 -28.84 -0.77 3.67
C PHE A 727 -28.89 -1.93 4.66
N PRO A 728 -27.87 -2.11 5.52
CA PRO A 728 -27.84 -3.22 6.48
C PRO A 728 -28.95 -3.13 7.52
N GLU A 729 -29.44 -1.92 7.80
CA GLU A 729 -30.57 -1.61 8.68
C GLU A 729 -31.37 -0.46 8.07
N PRO A 730 -32.71 -0.39 8.31
CA PRO A 730 -33.49 0.74 7.82
C PRO A 730 -32.92 2.07 8.32
N CYS A 731 -32.69 3.01 7.40
CA CYS A 731 -32.12 4.32 7.70
C CYS A 731 -32.75 5.42 6.85
N SER A 732 -32.42 6.66 7.15
CA SER A 732 -32.82 7.82 6.34
C SER A 732 -31.59 8.37 5.62
N PRO A 733 -31.21 7.82 4.44
CA PRO A 733 -29.98 8.14 3.77
C PRO A 733 -29.97 9.59 3.29
N TYR A 734 -28.98 10.35 3.76
CA TYR A 734 -28.78 11.75 3.43
C TYR A 734 -27.61 11.90 2.47
N GLU A 735 -27.86 12.34 1.22
CA GLU A 735 -26.81 12.63 0.26
C GLU A 735 -26.13 13.96 0.63
N VAL A 736 -24.82 13.87 0.93
CA VAL A 736 -24.12 14.97 1.60
C VAL A 736 -23.81 16.17 0.70
N TYR A 737 -23.70 16.00 -0.61
CA TYR A 737 -23.41 17.07 -1.56
C TYR A 737 -24.65 17.73 -2.12
N GLU A 738 -25.73 16.94 -2.33
CA GLU A 738 -27.03 17.47 -2.74
C GLU A 738 -27.82 18.02 -1.53
N GLN A 739 -27.40 17.70 -0.31
CA GLN A 739 -28.05 18.06 0.96
C GLN A 739 -29.51 17.63 0.99
N LYS A 740 -29.75 16.35 0.64
CA LYS A 740 -31.10 15.82 0.43
C LYS A 740 -31.24 14.42 1.01
N TYR A 741 -32.37 14.16 1.67
CA TYR A 741 -32.78 12.82 2.04
C TYR A 741 -33.38 12.07 0.83
N TYR A 742 -32.99 10.80 0.69
CA TYR A 742 -33.48 9.90 -0.37
C TYR A 742 -34.54 8.91 0.12
N GLY A 743 -34.98 9.03 1.33
CA GLY A 743 -36.01 8.23 1.95
C GLY A 743 -36.03 8.45 3.45
N GLU A 744 -37.11 7.97 4.11
CA GLU A 744 -37.23 7.98 5.55
C GLU A 744 -37.44 6.56 6.05
N ASN A 745 -36.52 6.07 6.90
CA ASN A 745 -36.56 4.71 7.47
C ASN A 745 -36.71 3.61 6.40
N VAL A 746 -35.88 3.67 5.36
CA VAL A 746 -35.89 2.74 4.22
C VAL A 746 -34.79 1.74 4.29
N SER A 747 -34.97 0.52 3.79
CA SER A 747 -33.96 -0.53 3.67
C SER A 747 -33.26 -0.53 2.30
N GLU A 748 -33.84 0.19 1.33
CA GLU A 748 -33.27 0.35 -0.01
C GLU A 748 -33.76 1.65 -0.67
N ILE A 749 -32.98 2.13 -1.62
CA ILE A 749 -33.33 3.27 -2.49
C ILE A 749 -32.92 2.99 -3.93
N GLU A 750 -33.65 3.60 -4.87
CA GLU A 750 -33.23 3.68 -6.26
C GLU A 750 -32.58 5.04 -6.53
N ILE A 751 -31.43 5.04 -7.15
CA ILE A 751 -30.73 6.24 -7.63
C ILE A 751 -30.40 6.12 -9.10
N PHE A 752 -30.38 7.27 -9.78
CA PHE A 752 -29.74 7.39 -11.07
C PHE A 752 -28.34 7.95 -10.89
N ILE A 753 -27.33 7.33 -11.50
CA ILE A 753 -25.93 7.76 -11.46
C ILE A 753 -25.34 7.76 -12.88
N ARG A 754 -24.59 8.81 -13.22
CA ARG A 754 -23.86 8.86 -14.49
C ARG A 754 -22.50 8.20 -14.33
N ARG A 755 -21.90 7.77 -15.43
CA ARG A 755 -20.50 7.39 -15.43
C ARG A 755 -19.65 8.57 -14.94
N GLY A 756 -18.79 8.34 -13.95
CA GLY A 756 -17.93 9.37 -13.36
C GLY A 756 -18.61 10.23 -12.28
N GLU A 757 -19.90 10.09 -12.03
CA GLU A 757 -20.59 10.78 -10.95
C GLU A 757 -20.34 10.10 -9.61
N THR A 758 -20.12 10.90 -8.57
CA THR A 758 -19.97 10.41 -7.17
C THR A 758 -21.13 10.90 -6.31
N LYS A 759 -21.73 9.97 -5.59
CA LYS A 759 -22.69 10.26 -4.51
C LYS A 759 -22.14 9.71 -3.18
N MET A 760 -22.33 10.49 -2.12
CA MET A 760 -21.94 10.09 -0.77
C MET A 760 -23.12 10.24 0.18
N PHE A 761 -23.50 9.14 0.82
CA PHE A 761 -24.63 9.09 1.76
C PHE A 761 -24.14 8.96 3.19
N CYS A 762 -24.68 9.80 4.07
CA CYS A 762 -24.67 9.58 5.51
C CYS A 762 -25.87 8.70 5.89
N LEU A 763 -25.62 7.59 6.55
CA LEU A 763 -26.63 6.58 6.91
C LEU A 763 -27.19 6.76 8.34
N THR A 764 -26.56 7.62 9.13
CA THR A 764 -26.92 7.86 10.55
C THR A 764 -27.92 9.01 10.75
N GLY A 765 -28.50 9.52 9.66
CA GLY A 765 -29.58 10.51 9.71
C GLY A 765 -29.14 11.93 10.02
N GLY A 766 -27.94 12.33 9.59
CA GLY A 766 -27.44 13.69 9.81
C GLY A 766 -27.89 14.66 8.73
N GLY A 767 -28.68 15.66 9.13
CA GLY A 767 -28.75 16.93 8.42
C GLY A 767 -27.71 17.89 9.01
N PHE A 768 -26.54 18.04 8.36
CA PHE A 768 -25.47 18.94 8.77
C PHE A 768 -25.11 19.90 7.64
#